data_b9166d82baf497ec2da2e60b857e4769
#
_entry.id   b9166d82baf497ec2da2e60b857e4769
#
_cell.length_a   1.000
_cell.length_b   1.000
_cell.length_c   1.000
_cell.angle_alpha   90.00
_cell.angle_beta   90.00
_cell.angle_gamma   90.00
#
_symmetry.space_group_name_H-M   'P 1'
#
loop_
_entity.id
_entity.type
_entity.pdbx_description
1 polymer ?
#
loop_
_entity_poly.entity_id
_entity_poly.type
_entity_poly.pdbx_seq_one_letter_code
_entity_poly.pdbx_strand_id
1 'polypeptide(L)'
;MAQDVLTDLNKVRNIGIMAHIDAGKTTTTERILFYTGVNHKLGETHDGGATTDWMEQEKERGITITSAAVTCFWXNNQINIIDTPGHVDFTVEVERSLRVLDGAVAVFDGKEGVEPQSETVWRQADKYNVPRICFVNKMDKLGADFYFTVDTIIKRLGAKPLVMQLPIGSESEFTGVVDLMTMKAFVWEGDSKGDVTMGAAYEVQEIPADLQEKAEEYRAKLVEDVAEGSDELMEKFLEGEEISIAELKAGIRKMVVNSQLYPVFCGSAFKNRGVQPMLDAVIDYLPSPLDVEAMIGHDPKNEEIELIRKPSEDEPFSALAFKIATHPFFGQLNFIRVYSGKATPGTQLLNSTKQKKERIGKLFQMHANKEMPVDEVHAGHIYAVIGLKDTTTGDTLCDPAHPIVLESMSFPDPVIFVAIEPKTKGDQEKLSTAIQKLSAEDPTFTVSLNEDTGQTEIGGMGELHLDILVDRMRREFRVEANVGKPQVAYRETIKKAVEKVDFTHKKQTGGSGQFAKVQVSFEPLEVVDGVIYEFKNGVTGGRIPREYIPSVDAGIQDAMQFGILAGYPMVGVKATLLDGAYHDVDSSEMAFKIAGSQVFKEGARRAQPIILEPVMDVEVRTPEEYMGDVIGDLNSRRGSIASMEDAAGVKVIRATVPLSEMFGYIGDLRSKTQGRAVYSMTFSSYAEVPKAVAEEIIQKSRGE
;
A
#
# COMPACT_ATOMS: atom_id res chain seq x y z
N MET A 1 22.36 -23.06 -13.33
CA MET A 1 22.19 -21.88 -12.48
C MET A 1 20.74 -21.67 -12.02
N ALA A 2 19.80 -21.62 -12.95
CA ALA A 2 18.39 -21.39 -12.61
C ALA A 2 17.77 -22.48 -11.73
N GLN A 3 18.16 -23.73 -11.95
CA GLN A 3 17.57 -24.83 -11.18
C GLN A 3 18.03 -24.87 -9.73
N ASP A 4 19.28 -24.45 -9.46
CA ASP A 4 19.79 -24.45 -8.08
C ASP A 4 19.06 -23.40 -7.24
N VAL A 5 18.69 -22.30 -7.86
CA VAL A 5 17.98 -21.22 -7.17
C VAL A 5 16.53 -21.62 -6.89
N LEU A 6 15.91 -22.38 -7.80
CA LEU A 6 14.52 -22.83 -7.60
C LEU A 6 14.37 -23.74 -6.38
N THR A 7 15.38 -24.53 -6.09
CA THR A 7 15.30 -25.49 -4.98
C THR A 7 15.91 -24.99 -3.68
N ASP A 8 16.81 -24.01 -3.72
CA ASP A 8 17.46 -23.47 -2.53
C ASP A 8 16.92 -22.06 -2.24
N LEU A 9 15.88 -22.00 -1.41
CA LEU A 9 15.22 -20.73 -1.11
C LEU A 9 16.09 -19.75 -0.33
N ASN A 10 17.22 -20.22 0.24
CA ASN A 10 18.18 -19.29 0.86
C ASN A 10 18.77 -18.33 -0.16
N LYS A 11 18.71 -18.69 -1.44
CA LYS A 11 19.26 -17.86 -2.53
C LYS A 11 18.21 -17.00 -3.21
N VAL A 12 17.01 -16.91 -2.63
CA VAL A 12 15.91 -16.12 -3.20
C VAL A 12 15.63 -14.90 -2.34
N ARG A 13 15.41 -13.76 -2.99
CA ARG A 13 15.02 -12.51 -2.30
C ARG A 13 13.80 -11.93 -3.01
N ASN A 14 12.70 -11.84 -2.30
CA ASN A 14 11.48 -11.20 -2.82
C ASN A 14 11.40 -9.82 -2.20
N ILE A 15 11.77 -8.81 -2.94
CA ILE A 15 11.94 -7.47 -2.40
C ILE A 15 11.12 -6.44 -3.15
N GLY A 16 10.84 -5.34 -2.45
CA GLY A 16 10.25 -4.16 -3.04
C GLY A 16 11.20 -2.99 -2.99
N ILE A 17 10.94 -2.01 -3.85
CA ILE A 17 11.65 -0.74 -3.83
C ILE A 17 10.63 0.30 -3.38
N MET A 18 10.87 0.91 -2.23
CA MET A 18 9.99 1.92 -1.63
C MET A 18 10.63 3.28 -1.73
N ALA A 19 9.88 4.27 -2.18
CA ALA A 19 10.46 5.61 -2.29
C ALA A 19 9.38 6.66 -2.48
N HIS A 20 9.70 7.87 -2.08
CA HIS A 20 8.94 9.05 -2.50
C HIS A 20 9.10 9.24 -4.01
N ILE A 21 8.10 9.86 -4.63
CA ILE A 21 8.13 10.23 -6.02
C ILE A 21 9.38 11.01 -6.32
N ASP A 22 10.16 11.10 -7.00
CA ASP A 22 11.38 11.89 -7.25
C ASP A 22 12.60 11.50 -6.42
N ALA A 23 12.51 10.43 -5.61
CA ALA A 23 13.69 9.97 -4.88
C ALA A 23 14.64 9.13 -5.73
N GLY A 24 14.23 8.82 -6.96
CA GLY A 24 15.05 8.03 -7.87
C GLY A 24 14.74 6.55 -7.83
N LYS A 25 13.49 6.20 -7.49
CA LYS A 25 13.07 4.81 -7.41
C LYS A 25 13.22 4.10 -8.75
N THR A 26 12.69 4.71 -9.82
CA THR A 26 12.72 4.10 -11.14
C THR A 26 14.17 3.97 -11.64
N THR A 27 14.98 5.02 -11.45
CA THR A 27 16.38 4.98 -11.85
C THR A 27 17.14 3.89 -11.08
N THR A 28 16.89 3.79 -9.77
CA THR A 28 17.52 2.74 -8.94
C THR A 28 17.15 1.35 -9.46
N THR A 29 15.88 1.12 -9.75
CA THR A 29 15.43 -0.16 -10.28
C THR A 29 16.09 -0.46 -11.63
N GLU A 30 16.17 0.54 -12.51
CA GLU A 30 16.77 0.34 -13.82
C GLU A 30 18.26 0.02 -13.71
N ARG A 31 18.97 0.62 -12.76
CA ARG A 31 20.40 0.31 -12.55
C ARG A 31 20.58 -1.09 -11.98
N ILE A 32 19.66 -1.53 -11.10
CA ILE A 32 19.71 -2.91 -10.61
C ILE A 32 19.55 -3.87 -11.79
N LEU A 33 18.57 -3.61 -12.66
CA LEU A 33 18.36 -4.47 -13.82
C LEU A 33 19.54 -4.47 -14.77
N PHE A 34 20.19 -3.31 -14.93
CA PHE A 34 21.37 -3.21 -15.77
C PHE A 34 22.52 -4.03 -15.21
N TYR A 35 22.85 -3.87 -13.91
CA TYR A 35 23.97 -4.60 -13.30
C TYR A 35 23.72 -6.08 -13.19
N THR A 36 22.48 -6.50 -13.12
CA THR A 36 22.14 -7.93 -13.07
C THR A 36 22.02 -8.57 -14.45
N GLY A 37 22.19 -7.77 -15.51
CA GLY A 37 22.20 -8.29 -16.88
C GLY A 37 20.83 -8.41 -17.55
N VAL A 38 19.77 -7.93 -16.91
CA VAL A 38 18.44 -8.00 -17.47
C VAL A 38 18.26 -6.96 -18.58
N ASN A 39 18.77 -5.73 -18.35
CA ASN A 39 18.73 -4.66 -19.33
C ASN A 39 20.10 -4.47 -19.94
N HIS A 40 20.15 -4.25 -21.26
CA HIS A 40 21.38 -3.96 -21.98
C HIS A 40 21.60 -2.47 -22.21
N LYS A 41 20.56 -1.65 -21.92
CA LYS A 41 20.62 -0.20 -22.02
C LYS A 41 20.14 0.41 -20.73
N LEU A 42 20.72 1.55 -20.35
CA LEU A 42 20.24 2.29 -19.19
C LEU A 42 18.96 3.03 -19.56
N GLY A 43 17.92 2.87 -18.74
CA GLY A 43 16.67 3.58 -18.92
C GLY A 43 16.57 4.76 -17.98
N GLU A 44 15.98 5.85 -18.46
CA GLU A 44 15.77 7.05 -17.68
C GLU A 44 14.29 7.39 -17.64
N THR A 45 13.83 7.88 -16.50
CA THR A 45 12.43 8.21 -16.31
C THR A 45 11.95 9.28 -17.30
N HIS A 46 12.72 10.36 -17.44
CA HIS A 46 12.30 11.44 -18.33
C HIS A 46 12.46 11.12 -19.82
N ASP A 47 13.18 10.08 -20.15
CA ASP A 47 13.30 9.64 -21.54
C ASP A 47 12.23 8.62 -21.91
N GLY A 48 11.42 8.21 -20.92
CA GLY A 48 10.42 7.18 -21.13
C GLY A 48 10.99 5.82 -21.44
N GLY A 49 12.26 5.58 -21.08
CA GLY A 49 12.94 4.33 -21.36
C GLY A 49 13.01 3.34 -20.22
N ALA A 50 12.39 3.66 -19.10
CA ALA A 50 12.44 2.79 -17.92
C ALA A 50 11.63 1.51 -18.14
N THR A 51 12.21 0.35 -17.77
CA THR A 51 11.60 -0.95 -17.99
C THR A 51 10.36 -1.19 -17.14
N THR A 52 10.39 -0.66 -15.92
CA THR A 52 9.27 -0.85 -15.00
C THR A 52 8.10 0.08 -15.29
N ASP A 53 8.33 1.11 -16.10
CA ASP A 53 7.29 2.08 -16.49
C ASP A 53 6.67 1.61 -17.81
N TRP A 54 5.88 0.55 -17.74
CA TRP A 54 5.27 -0.03 -18.93
C TRP A 54 3.97 0.63 -19.34
N MET A 55 3.41 1.45 -18.48
CA MET A 55 2.26 2.27 -18.84
C MET A 55 2.74 3.61 -19.38
N GLU A 56 2.04 4.09 -20.41
CA GLU A 56 2.36 5.34 -21.06
C GLU A 56 2.34 6.52 -20.08
N GLN A 57 1.39 6.53 -19.15
CA GLN A 57 1.28 7.59 -18.16
C GLN A 57 2.45 7.62 -17.19
N GLU A 58 2.96 6.46 -16.82
CA GLU A 58 4.14 6.38 -15.94
C GLU A 58 5.35 6.99 -16.64
N LYS A 59 5.51 6.67 -17.92
CA LYS A 59 6.62 7.20 -18.71
C LYS A 59 6.52 8.71 -18.87
N GLU A 60 5.32 9.21 -19.16
CA GLU A 60 5.11 10.63 -19.36
C GLU A 60 5.30 11.46 -18.10
N ARG A 61 4.87 10.93 -16.95
CA ARG A 61 4.89 11.67 -15.70
C ARG A 61 6.11 11.38 -14.84
N GLY A 62 6.88 10.36 -15.19
CA GLY A 62 8.05 9.96 -14.42
C GLY A 62 7.71 9.34 -13.07
N ILE A 63 6.53 8.74 -12.95
CA ILE A 63 6.07 8.08 -11.74
C ILE A 63 5.68 6.65 -12.04
N THR A 64 5.79 5.78 -11.03
CA THR A 64 5.35 4.40 -11.15
C THR A 64 3.91 4.31 -10.65
N ILE A 65 2.99 3.98 -11.55
CA ILE A 65 1.56 3.96 -11.23
C ILE A 65 1.13 2.62 -10.65
N THR A 66 1.63 1.52 -11.23
CA THR A 66 1.27 0.18 -10.78
C THR A 66 2.52 -0.61 -10.46
N SER A 67 2.34 -1.68 -9.67
CA SER A 67 3.45 -2.56 -9.34
C SER A 67 3.76 -3.49 -10.49
N ALA A 68 5.05 -3.69 -10.76
CA ALA A 68 5.52 -4.67 -11.72
C ALA A 68 6.47 -5.61 -11.01
N ALA A 69 6.40 -6.90 -11.33
CA ALA A 69 7.30 -7.88 -10.74
C ALA A 69 8.34 -8.27 -11.79
N VAL A 70 9.61 -8.09 -11.45
CA VAL A 70 10.72 -8.35 -12.37
C VAL A 70 11.70 -9.29 -11.69
N THR A 71 12.15 -10.33 -12.41
CA THR A 71 13.11 -11.30 -11.91
C THR A 71 14.50 -10.97 -12.45
N CYS A 72 15.52 -10.98 -11.59
CA CYS A 72 16.90 -10.81 -11.98
C CYS A 72 17.79 -11.66 -11.07
N PHE A 73 19.10 -11.70 -11.40
CA PHE A 73 20.08 -12.55 -10.70
C PHE A 73 21.31 -11.75 -10.34
N TRP A 74 21.81 -11.98 -9.14
CA TRP A 74 23.04 -11.34 -8.67
C TRP A 74 23.82 -12.33 -7.82
N UNK A 75 25.05 -12.47 -8.26
CA UNK A 75 25.83 -13.32 -7.69
C UNK A 75 25.33 -14.66 -7.51
N ASN A 76 24.71 -15.27 -8.00
CA ASN A 76 24.16 -16.60 -7.89
C ASN A 76 22.91 -16.66 -7.00
N ASN A 77 22.25 -15.54 -6.87
CA ASN A 77 20.99 -15.44 -6.14
C ASN A 77 19.91 -14.90 -7.07
N GLN A 78 18.66 -15.30 -6.85
CA GLN A 78 17.53 -14.77 -7.61
C GLN A 78 16.87 -13.68 -6.81
N ILE A 79 16.68 -12.52 -7.44
CA ILE A 79 15.99 -11.38 -6.83
C ILE A 79 14.72 -11.14 -7.63
N ASN A 80 13.58 -11.20 -6.96
CA ASN A 80 12.31 -10.83 -7.54
C ASN A 80 11.96 -9.46 -6.99
N ILE A 81 11.86 -8.47 -7.88
CA ILE A 81 11.61 -7.09 -7.49
C ILE A 81 10.17 -6.73 -7.80
N ILE A 82 9.47 -6.24 -6.79
CA ILE A 82 8.14 -5.66 -6.98
C ILE A 82 8.30 -4.16 -6.82
N ASP A 83 8.09 -3.44 -7.92
CA ASP A 83 8.21 -1.99 -7.93
C ASP A 83 6.88 -1.40 -7.44
N THR A 84 6.94 -0.54 -6.44
CA THR A 84 5.75 0.06 -5.84
C THR A 84 5.58 1.49 -6.32
N PRO A 85 4.32 1.95 -6.49
CA PRO A 85 4.11 3.34 -6.92
C PRO A 85 4.57 4.32 -5.86
N GLY A 86 5.06 5.47 -6.31
CA GLY A 86 5.54 6.50 -5.40
C GLY A 86 4.60 7.67 -5.21
N HIS A 87 3.43 7.67 -5.85
CA HIS A 87 2.51 8.79 -5.77
C HIS A 87 1.52 8.63 -4.61
N VAL A 88 1.14 9.77 -3.99
CA VAL A 88 0.28 9.76 -2.80
C VAL A 88 -1.10 9.14 -3.03
N ASP A 89 -1.64 9.27 -4.25
CA ASP A 89 -2.94 8.70 -4.55
C ASP A 89 -2.90 7.17 -4.69
N PHE A 90 -1.71 6.57 -4.65
CA PHE A 90 -1.53 5.14 -4.86
C PHE A 90 -0.98 4.42 -3.63
N THR A 91 -1.27 4.92 -2.42
CA THR A 91 -0.82 4.26 -1.19
C THR A 91 -1.36 2.84 -1.08
N VAL A 92 -2.54 2.58 -1.62
CA VAL A 92 -3.11 1.23 -1.62
C VAL A 92 -2.30 0.28 -2.50
N GLU A 93 -1.80 0.76 -3.64
CA GLU A 93 -0.91 -0.05 -4.49
C GLU A 93 0.34 -0.44 -3.73
N VAL A 94 0.90 0.50 -2.95
CA VAL A 94 2.07 0.23 -2.12
C VAL A 94 1.74 -0.83 -1.07
N GLU A 95 0.61 -0.68 -0.37
CA GLU A 95 0.21 -1.63 0.66
C GLU A 95 0.00 -3.03 0.08
N ARG A 96 -0.61 -3.10 -1.09
CA ARG A 96 -0.85 -4.34 -1.81
C ARG A 96 0.47 -5.07 -2.09
N SER A 97 1.48 -4.33 -2.55
CA SER A 97 2.79 -4.89 -2.84
C SER A 97 3.51 -5.32 -1.57
N LEU A 98 3.45 -4.50 -0.52
CA LEU A 98 4.13 -4.79 0.74
C LEU A 98 3.64 -6.09 1.38
N ARG A 99 2.40 -6.46 1.13
CA ARG A 99 1.81 -7.67 1.70
C ARG A 99 2.56 -8.95 1.30
N VAL A 100 3.17 -8.95 0.11
CA VAL A 100 3.81 -10.15 -0.44
C VAL A 100 5.34 -10.09 -0.44
N LEU A 101 5.92 -9.02 0.10
CA LEU A 101 7.37 -8.87 0.15
C LEU A 101 7.96 -9.56 1.37
N ASP A 102 9.18 -10.06 1.22
CA ASP A 102 9.97 -10.55 2.35
C ASP A 102 10.90 -9.48 2.89
N GLY A 103 11.28 -8.53 2.05
CA GLY A 103 12.12 -7.41 2.43
C GLY A 103 11.98 -6.26 1.45
N ALA A 104 12.60 -5.14 1.76
CA ALA A 104 12.49 -3.98 0.89
C ALA A 104 13.74 -3.10 0.96
N VAL A 105 13.95 -2.34 -0.11
CA VAL A 105 14.94 -1.27 -0.16
C VAL A 105 14.16 0.05 -0.11
N ALA A 106 14.42 0.84 0.93
CA ALA A 106 13.82 2.16 1.06
C ALA A 106 14.79 3.20 0.50
N VAL A 107 14.38 3.87 -0.57
CA VAL A 107 15.22 4.85 -1.26
C VAL A 107 14.82 6.25 -0.80
N PHE A 108 15.77 6.99 -0.28
CA PHE A 108 15.57 8.36 0.18
C PHE A 108 16.37 9.32 -0.68
N ASP A 109 15.81 10.49 -0.90
CA ASP A 109 16.51 11.57 -1.60
C ASP A 109 17.51 12.21 -0.64
N GLY A 110 18.79 12.21 -0.99
CA GLY A 110 19.84 12.73 -0.12
C GLY A 110 19.72 14.21 0.19
N LYS A 111 18.97 14.95 -0.62
CA LYS A 111 18.74 16.36 -0.38
C LYS A 111 17.52 16.58 0.52
N GLU A 112 16.42 15.86 0.23
CA GLU A 112 15.14 16.10 0.91
C GLU A 112 14.99 15.33 2.21
N GLY A 113 15.69 14.21 2.35
CA GLY A 113 15.51 13.33 3.50
C GLY A 113 14.17 12.61 3.48
N VAL A 114 13.66 12.28 4.66
CA VAL A 114 12.38 11.60 4.77
C VAL A 114 11.25 12.58 4.48
N GLU A 115 10.38 12.23 3.55
CA GLU A 115 9.23 13.04 3.14
C GLU A 115 7.93 12.36 3.60
N PRO A 116 6.79 13.06 3.62
CA PRO A 116 5.55 12.47 4.16
C PRO A 116 5.14 11.17 3.48
N GLN A 117 5.34 11.08 2.18
CA GLN A 117 5.03 9.84 1.46
C GLN A 117 5.96 8.71 1.89
N SER A 118 7.23 9.04 2.15
CA SER A 118 8.18 8.08 2.72
C SER A 118 7.70 7.59 4.07
N GLU A 119 7.19 8.51 4.91
CA GLU A 119 6.65 8.14 6.22
C GLU A 119 5.47 7.19 6.07
N THR A 120 4.56 7.50 5.15
CA THR A 120 3.36 6.69 4.94
C THR A 120 3.75 5.26 4.52
N VAL A 121 4.64 5.15 3.54
CA VAL A 121 5.08 3.84 3.05
C VAL A 121 5.84 3.08 4.14
N TRP A 122 6.67 3.80 4.90
CA TRP A 122 7.43 3.19 6.00
C TRP A 122 6.48 2.61 7.06
N ARG A 123 5.43 3.35 7.44
CA ARG A 123 4.45 2.88 8.41
C ARG A 123 3.69 1.66 7.88
N GLN A 124 3.39 1.65 6.59
CA GLN A 124 2.76 0.48 5.97
C GLN A 124 3.69 -0.74 6.03
N ALA A 125 4.98 -0.53 5.80
CA ALA A 125 5.95 -1.61 5.91
C ALA A 125 6.06 -2.11 7.36
N ASP A 126 5.95 -1.21 8.35
CA ASP A 126 5.90 -1.61 9.76
C ASP A 126 4.69 -2.51 10.03
N LYS A 127 3.55 -2.16 9.46
CA LYS A 127 2.31 -2.92 9.63
C LYS A 127 2.46 -4.37 9.19
N TYR A 128 3.18 -4.60 8.09
CA TYR A 128 3.42 -5.96 7.58
C TYR A 128 4.75 -6.54 8.02
N ASN A 129 5.45 -5.83 8.90
CA ASN A 129 6.71 -6.27 9.50
C ASN A 129 7.75 -6.65 8.44
N VAL A 130 7.91 -5.79 7.43
CA VAL A 130 8.82 -6.02 6.32
C VAL A 130 10.21 -5.50 6.68
N PRO A 131 11.23 -6.36 6.76
CA PRO A 131 12.61 -5.90 6.98
C PRO A 131 13.10 -5.01 5.85
N ARG A 132 13.92 -4.02 6.18
CA ARG A 132 14.34 -3.01 5.20
C ARG A 132 15.81 -2.67 5.32
N ILE A 133 16.42 -2.36 4.17
CA ILE A 133 17.67 -1.61 4.11
C ILE A 133 17.35 -0.27 3.45
N CYS A 134 18.18 0.73 3.74
CA CYS A 134 17.97 2.09 3.24
C CYS A 134 19.06 2.47 2.26
N PHE A 135 18.69 3.18 1.20
CA PHE A 135 19.62 3.68 0.20
C PHE A 135 19.41 5.18 0.05
N VAL A 136 20.39 5.97 0.49
CA VAL A 136 20.35 7.42 0.35
C VAL A 136 20.87 7.76 -1.04
N ASN A 137 19.96 8.09 -1.92
CA ASN A 137 20.23 8.31 -3.34
C ASN A 137 20.46 9.77 -3.65
N LYS A 138 20.94 10.04 -4.85
CA LYS A 138 21.15 11.40 -5.37
C LYS A 138 22.20 12.17 -4.60
N MET A 139 23.24 11.47 -4.15
CA MET A 139 24.35 12.13 -3.45
C MET A 139 25.14 13.09 -4.35
N ASP A 140 24.97 12.97 -5.66
CA ASP A 140 25.59 13.87 -6.63
C ASP A 140 24.85 15.21 -6.79
N LYS A 141 23.65 15.32 -6.24
CA LYS A 141 22.83 16.52 -6.41
C LYS A 141 23.27 17.65 -5.50
N LEU A 142 23.05 18.88 -5.98
CA LEU A 142 23.33 20.08 -5.19
C LEU A 142 22.44 20.08 -3.94
N GLY A 143 23.05 20.24 -2.78
CA GLY A 143 22.34 20.23 -1.51
C GLY A 143 22.26 18.87 -0.84
N ALA A 144 22.78 17.82 -1.45
CA ALA A 144 22.75 16.48 -0.85
C ALA A 144 23.57 16.44 0.43
N ASP A 145 22.97 15.84 1.47
CA ASP A 145 23.59 15.73 2.80
C ASP A 145 23.19 14.40 3.42
N PHE A 146 24.12 13.46 3.40
CA PHE A 146 23.90 12.11 3.91
C PHE A 146 23.52 12.14 5.40
N TYR A 147 24.22 12.92 6.19
CA TYR A 147 24.04 12.94 7.65
C TYR A 147 22.71 13.56 8.03
N PHE A 148 22.27 14.57 7.30
CA PHE A 148 20.94 15.14 7.47
C PHE A 148 19.87 14.07 7.19
N THR A 149 20.03 13.32 6.10
CA THR A 149 19.04 12.28 5.73
C THR A 149 18.97 11.20 6.79
N VAL A 150 20.11 10.74 7.30
CA VAL A 150 20.13 9.75 8.39
C VAL A 150 19.40 10.29 9.63
N ASP A 151 19.64 11.57 9.95
CA ASP A 151 18.96 12.20 11.08
C ASP A 151 17.44 12.22 10.90
N THR A 152 16.94 12.45 9.67
CA THR A 152 15.51 12.42 9.43
C THR A 152 14.93 11.01 9.58
N ILE A 153 15.73 9.99 9.27
CA ILE A 153 15.27 8.60 9.52
C ILE A 153 15.02 8.40 11.01
N ILE A 154 15.93 8.89 11.84
CA ILE A 154 15.77 8.79 13.30
C ILE A 154 14.57 9.62 13.77
N LYS A 155 14.51 10.89 13.40
CA LYS A 155 13.54 11.84 13.96
C LYS A 155 12.13 11.67 13.40
N ARG A 156 12.01 11.43 12.09
CA ARG A 156 10.69 11.37 11.44
C ARG A 156 10.12 9.96 11.41
N LEU A 157 10.96 8.94 11.31
CA LEU A 157 10.48 7.56 11.26
C LEU A 157 10.56 6.86 12.61
N GLY A 158 11.33 7.40 13.55
CA GLY A 158 11.56 6.74 14.83
C GLY A 158 12.29 5.41 14.68
N ALA A 159 13.06 5.27 13.60
CA ALA A 159 13.76 4.03 13.29
C ALA A 159 15.18 4.09 13.79
N LYS A 160 15.82 2.92 13.89
CA LYS A 160 17.21 2.82 14.30
C LYS A 160 18.05 2.53 13.05
N PRO A 161 18.65 3.55 12.43
CA PRO A 161 19.52 3.31 11.27
C PRO A 161 20.86 2.77 11.70
N LEU A 162 21.41 1.85 10.92
CA LEU A 162 22.77 1.35 11.10
C LEU A 162 23.58 1.85 9.90
N VAL A 163 24.41 2.87 10.12
CA VAL A 163 25.18 3.44 9.02
C VAL A 163 26.25 2.44 8.60
N MET A 164 26.16 1.99 7.35
CA MET A 164 27.07 0.99 6.78
C MET A 164 28.15 1.63 5.92
N GLN A 165 27.92 2.83 5.45
CA GLN A 165 28.82 3.53 4.52
C GLN A 165 28.82 5.01 4.85
N LEU A 166 29.94 5.68 4.51
CA LEU A 166 30.00 7.14 4.53
C LEU A 166 30.29 7.63 3.12
N PRO A 167 29.70 8.75 2.69
CA PRO A 167 29.99 9.26 1.35
C PRO A 167 31.38 9.87 1.26
N ILE A 168 32.03 9.70 0.10
CA ILE A 168 33.28 10.36 -0.23
C ILE A 168 32.93 11.54 -1.11
N GLY A 169 32.99 12.75 -0.53
CA GLY A 169 32.55 13.95 -1.21
C GLY A 169 31.04 14.09 -1.20
N SER A 170 30.54 15.15 -1.80
CA SER A 170 29.12 15.40 -1.95
C SER A 170 28.90 16.25 -3.21
N GLU A 171 27.66 16.26 -3.68
CA GLU A 171 27.28 17.01 -4.86
C GLU A 171 28.13 16.57 -6.06
N SER A 172 28.70 17.51 -6.82
CA SER A 172 29.49 17.18 -7.99
C SER A 172 30.79 16.43 -7.64
N GLU A 173 31.23 16.48 -6.39
CA GLU A 173 32.42 15.82 -5.92
C GLU A 173 32.19 14.46 -5.28
N PHE A 174 30.96 13.97 -5.30
CA PHE A 174 30.66 12.62 -4.81
C PHE A 174 31.31 11.59 -5.74
N THR A 175 32.24 10.82 -5.22
CA THR A 175 32.99 9.85 -6.03
C THR A 175 32.85 8.42 -5.55
N GLY A 176 32.39 8.22 -4.34
CA GLY A 176 32.33 6.87 -3.82
C GLY A 176 31.87 6.83 -2.37
N VAL A 177 32.17 5.70 -1.74
CA VAL A 177 31.75 5.48 -0.34
C VAL A 177 32.87 4.82 0.44
N VAL A 178 32.91 5.09 1.75
CA VAL A 178 33.73 4.32 2.68
C VAL A 178 32.89 3.17 3.19
N ASP A 179 33.35 1.95 2.99
CA ASP A 179 32.64 0.75 3.48
C ASP A 179 33.08 0.47 4.90
N LEU A 180 32.18 0.60 5.85
CA LEU A 180 32.52 0.44 7.27
C LEU A 180 32.70 -1.03 7.68
N MET A 181 32.29 -1.97 6.84
CA MET A 181 32.53 -3.39 7.13
C MET A 181 33.96 -3.79 6.86
N THR A 182 34.53 -3.37 5.72
CA THR A 182 35.91 -3.69 5.35
C THR A 182 36.88 -2.59 5.70
N MET A 183 36.39 -1.40 6.05
CA MET A 183 37.18 -0.21 6.30
C MET A 183 38.06 0.12 5.10
N LYS A 184 37.43 0.12 3.93
CA LYS A 184 38.06 0.47 2.65
C LYS A 184 37.16 1.45 1.91
N ALA A 185 37.73 2.18 0.97
CA ALA A 185 36.94 3.06 0.11
C ALA A 185 36.62 2.35 -1.20
N PHE A 186 35.36 2.52 -1.63
CA PHE A 186 34.91 2.06 -2.96
C PHE A 186 34.71 3.31 -3.80
N VAL A 187 35.51 3.45 -4.87
CA VAL A 187 35.54 4.67 -5.66
C VAL A 187 35.20 4.36 -7.12
N TRP A 188 34.26 5.11 -7.66
CA TRP A 188 33.87 5.03 -9.08
C TRP A 188 34.50 6.19 -9.82
N GLU A 189 35.24 5.89 -10.86
CA GLU A 189 35.96 6.91 -11.63
C GLU A 189 35.13 7.43 -12.80
N GLY A 190 35.25 8.72 -13.07
CA GLY A 190 34.66 9.37 -14.21
C GLY A 190 33.17 9.52 -14.13
N ASP A 191 32.59 10.07 -15.18
CA ASP A 191 31.13 10.11 -15.36
C ASP A 191 30.75 8.85 -16.13
N SER A 192 30.46 7.82 -15.42
CA SER A 192 30.36 6.46 -15.95
C SER A 192 29.04 6.09 -16.57
N LYS A 193 28.19 7.07 -16.88
CA LYS A 193 26.86 6.77 -17.38
C LYS A 193 26.86 5.87 -18.62
N GLY A 194 27.83 5.99 -19.48
CA GLY A 194 27.90 5.14 -20.66
C GLY A 194 28.93 4.04 -20.60
N ASP A 195 29.74 4.01 -19.57
CA ASP A 195 30.92 3.13 -19.51
C ASP A 195 30.78 1.99 -18.51
N VAL A 196 29.67 1.81 -17.90
CA VAL A 196 29.48 0.80 -16.84
C VAL A 196 29.52 -0.60 -17.44
N THR A 197 30.47 -1.42 -16.97
CA THR A 197 30.50 -2.83 -17.30
C THR A 197 29.92 -3.62 -16.13
N MET A 198 29.35 -4.76 -16.43
CA MET A 198 28.66 -5.57 -15.44
C MET A 198 29.62 -5.99 -14.32
N GLY A 199 29.34 -5.51 -13.10
CA GLY A 199 30.00 -5.97 -11.90
C GLY A 199 31.38 -5.43 -11.57
N ALA A 200 31.92 -4.49 -12.34
CA ALA A 200 33.33 -4.12 -12.15
C ALA A 200 33.60 -2.62 -12.27
N ALA A 201 32.72 -1.79 -11.80
CA ALA A 201 32.84 -0.35 -12.06
C ALA A 201 33.52 0.45 -10.95
N TYR A 202 34.01 -0.19 -9.88
CA TYR A 202 34.66 0.57 -8.82
C TYR A 202 35.98 -0.07 -8.38
N GLU A 203 36.84 0.78 -7.82
CA GLU A 203 38.12 0.35 -7.27
C GLU A 203 38.06 0.36 -5.75
N VAL A 204 38.71 -0.62 -5.12
CA VAL A 204 38.85 -0.66 -3.67
C VAL A 204 40.17 0.07 -3.34
N GLN A 205 40.06 1.08 -2.50
CA GLN A 205 41.20 1.93 -2.13
C GLN A 205 41.29 2.12 -0.63
N GLU A 206 42.34 2.73 -0.14
CA GLU A 206 42.43 3.10 1.26
C GLU A 206 41.47 4.27 1.55
N ILE A 207 40.98 4.34 2.77
CA ILE A 207 40.10 5.43 3.18
C ILE A 207 40.83 6.76 3.04
N PRO A 208 40.23 7.80 2.43
CA PRO A 208 40.85 9.11 2.39
C PRO A 208 41.20 9.61 3.79
N ALA A 209 42.36 10.27 3.91
CA ALA A 209 42.85 10.69 5.21
C ALA A 209 41.89 11.56 5.98
N ASP A 210 41.16 12.43 5.28
CA ASP A 210 40.20 13.35 5.93
C ASP A 210 38.93 12.64 6.44
N LEU A 211 38.71 11.39 6.03
CA LEU A 211 37.56 10.60 6.49
C LEU A 211 37.93 9.48 7.47
N GLN A 212 39.23 9.28 7.69
CA GLN A 212 39.72 8.17 8.52
C GLN A 212 39.15 8.20 9.93
N GLU A 213 39.21 9.36 10.58
CA GLU A 213 38.72 9.51 11.97
C GLU A 213 37.20 9.28 12.05
N LYS A 214 36.47 9.86 11.13
CA LYS A 214 35.02 9.72 11.08
C LYS A 214 34.61 8.27 10.82
N ALA A 215 35.34 7.60 9.91
CA ALA A 215 35.08 6.19 9.61
C ALA A 215 35.32 5.32 10.84
N GLU A 216 36.37 5.58 11.60
CA GLU A 216 36.61 4.82 12.84
C GLU A 216 35.54 5.03 13.88
N GLU A 217 35.06 6.27 14.01
CA GLU A 217 33.95 6.61 14.91
C GLU A 217 32.69 5.85 14.54
N TYR A 218 32.31 5.88 13.27
CA TYR A 218 31.08 5.22 12.80
C TYR A 218 31.22 3.70 12.82
N ARG A 219 32.43 3.18 12.56
CA ARG A 219 32.69 1.75 12.66
C ARG A 219 32.49 1.26 14.10
N ALA A 220 33.02 2.03 15.08
CA ALA A 220 32.87 1.68 16.49
C ALA A 220 31.41 1.64 16.89
N LYS A 221 30.61 2.61 16.42
CA LYS A 221 29.18 2.64 16.70
C LYS A 221 28.46 1.46 16.04
N LEU A 222 28.84 1.12 14.82
CA LEU A 222 28.27 -0.02 14.11
C LEU A 222 28.48 -1.32 14.91
N VAL A 223 29.72 -1.56 15.34
CA VAL A 223 30.05 -2.77 16.10
C VAL A 223 29.27 -2.82 17.41
N GLU A 224 29.17 -1.69 18.11
CA GLU A 224 28.41 -1.61 19.36
C GLU A 224 26.94 -1.91 19.15
N ASP A 225 26.32 -1.30 18.12
CA ASP A 225 24.90 -1.51 17.83
C ASP A 225 24.61 -2.97 17.47
N VAL A 226 25.50 -3.60 16.69
CA VAL A 226 25.31 -4.99 16.30
C VAL A 226 25.52 -5.93 17.51
N ALA A 227 26.46 -5.60 18.39
CA ALA A 227 26.70 -6.40 19.59
C ALA A 227 25.48 -6.46 20.51
N GLU A 228 24.67 -5.41 20.52
CA GLU A 228 23.45 -5.39 21.34
C GLU A 228 22.44 -6.47 20.95
N GLY A 229 22.52 -7.01 19.74
CA GLY A 229 21.59 -8.03 19.27
C GLY A 229 21.98 -9.47 19.63
N SER A 230 23.10 -9.66 20.28
CA SER A 230 23.61 -11.01 20.56
C SER A 230 24.45 -11.01 21.84
N ASP A 231 24.12 -11.89 22.77
CA ASP A 231 24.91 -12.03 24.00
C ASP A 231 26.36 -12.40 23.71
N GLU A 232 26.57 -13.27 22.69
CA GLU A 232 27.91 -13.70 22.31
C GLU A 232 28.74 -12.53 21.77
N LEU A 233 28.16 -11.71 20.90
CA LEU A 233 28.84 -10.54 20.35
C LEU A 233 29.07 -9.47 21.42
N MET A 234 28.11 -9.28 22.32
CA MET A 234 28.26 -8.32 23.41
C MET A 234 29.40 -8.71 24.32
N GLU A 235 29.55 -10.00 24.62
CA GLU A 235 30.64 -10.51 25.42
C GLU A 235 31.99 -10.22 24.77
N LYS A 236 32.12 -10.50 23.48
CA LYS A 236 33.34 -10.18 22.74
C LYS A 236 33.64 -8.68 22.72
N PHE A 237 32.61 -7.88 22.51
CA PHE A 237 32.74 -6.42 22.48
C PHE A 237 33.24 -5.88 23.82
N LEU A 238 32.66 -6.36 24.94
CA LEU A 238 33.02 -5.88 26.28
C LEU A 238 34.42 -6.31 26.66
N GLU A 239 34.88 -7.47 26.19
CA GLU A 239 36.22 -7.97 26.48
C GLU A 239 37.29 -7.42 25.53
N GLY A 240 36.90 -6.59 24.58
CA GLY A 240 37.84 -6.00 23.62
C GLY A 240 38.31 -6.95 22.55
N GLU A 241 37.66 -8.09 22.39
CA GLU A 241 38.00 -9.04 21.33
C GLU A 241 37.55 -8.54 19.98
N GLU A 242 38.31 -8.86 18.94
CA GLU A 242 37.94 -8.49 17.60
C GLU A 242 36.77 -9.32 17.10
N ILE A 243 35.77 -8.66 16.51
CA ILE A 243 34.63 -9.33 15.90
C ILE A 243 34.88 -9.37 14.39
N SER A 244 34.86 -10.57 13.81
CA SER A 244 35.14 -10.74 12.39
C SER A 244 34.02 -10.16 11.52
N ILE A 245 34.33 -9.91 10.24
CA ILE A 245 33.34 -9.42 9.28
C ILE A 245 32.20 -10.44 9.16
N ALA A 246 32.51 -11.73 9.13
CA ALA A 246 31.48 -12.77 9.03
C ALA A 246 30.54 -12.73 10.22
N GLU A 247 31.07 -12.56 11.43
CA GLU A 247 30.27 -12.45 12.64
C GLU A 247 29.40 -11.19 12.63
N LEU A 248 29.97 -10.06 12.16
CA LEU A 248 29.19 -8.84 12.05
C LEU A 248 28.06 -8.98 11.04
N LYS A 249 28.32 -9.57 9.88
CA LYS A 249 27.29 -9.77 8.87
C LYS A 249 26.15 -10.64 9.39
N ALA A 250 26.47 -11.73 10.07
CA ALA A 250 25.47 -12.61 10.65
C ALA A 250 24.64 -11.87 11.69
N GLY A 251 25.30 -11.07 12.55
CA GLY A 251 24.61 -10.28 13.55
C GLY A 251 23.69 -9.23 12.96
N ILE A 252 24.16 -8.53 11.94
CA ILE A 252 23.35 -7.52 11.25
C ILE A 252 22.14 -8.17 10.60
N ARG A 253 22.35 -9.28 9.89
CA ARG A 253 21.25 -9.98 9.23
C ARG A 253 20.18 -10.40 10.22
N LYS A 254 20.58 -10.94 11.37
CA LYS A 254 19.64 -11.34 12.41
C LYS A 254 18.78 -10.17 12.88
N MET A 255 19.40 -9.02 13.10
CA MET A 255 18.66 -7.84 13.57
C MET A 255 17.78 -7.24 12.47
N VAL A 256 18.23 -7.29 11.22
CA VAL A 256 17.44 -6.80 10.08
C VAL A 256 16.20 -7.67 9.89
N VAL A 257 16.37 -8.97 9.92
CA VAL A 257 15.24 -9.91 9.75
C VAL A 257 14.19 -9.68 10.83
N ASN A 258 14.61 -9.31 12.03
CA ASN A 258 13.70 -9.03 13.14
C ASN A 258 13.26 -7.56 13.21
N SER A 259 13.60 -6.78 12.20
CA SER A 259 13.24 -5.36 12.10
C SER A 259 13.72 -4.53 13.30
N GLN A 260 14.87 -4.89 13.84
CA GLN A 260 15.45 -4.19 14.99
C GLN A 260 16.35 -3.04 14.57
N LEU A 261 16.91 -3.09 13.36
CA LEU A 261 17.68 -2.00 12.82
C LEU A 261 17.62 -2.02 11.30
N TYR A 262 18.07 -0.92 10.68
CA TYR A 262 17.94 -0.73 9.24
C TYR A 262 19.27 -0.24 8.69
N PRO A 263 20.03 -1.11 7.98
CA PRO A 263 21.31 -0.69 7.38
C PRO A 263 21.11 0.43 6.37
N VAL A 264 21.99 1.42 6.40
CA VAL A 264 21.91 2.59 5.52
C VAL A 264 23.13 2.64 4.61
N PHE A 265 22.87 2.71 3.32
CA PHE A 265 23.86 2.82 2.25
C PHE A 265 23.61 4.12 1.51
N CYS A 266 24.58 4.54 0.67
CA CYS A 266 24.40 5.76 -0.08
C CYS A 266 25.01 5.63 -1.47
N GLY A 267 24.57 6.51 -2.36
CA GLY A 267 25.07 6.50 -3.70
C GLY A 267 24.33 7.47 -4.62
N SER A 268 24.55 7.30 -5.90
CA SER A 268 23.82 8.00 -6.94
C SER A 268 23.52 7.00 -8.06
N ALA A 269 22.27 6.58 -8.14
CA ALA A 269 21.87 5.62 -9.18
C ALA A 269 22.06 6.22 -10.56
N PHE A 270 21.74 7.51 -10.71
CA PHE A 270 21.90 8.20 -12.00
C PHE A 270 23.36 8.17 -12.48
N LYS A 271 24.33 8.35 -11.58
CA LYS A 271 25.76 8.33 -11.91
C LYS A 271 26.38 6.94 -11.82
N ASN A 272 25.58 5.91 -11.56
CA ASN A 272 26.03 4.52 -11.44
C ASN A 272 27.04 4.32 -10.30
N ARG A 273 26.83 5.01 -9.18
CA ARG A 273 27.71 4.92 -8.03
C ARG A 273 26.97 4.39 -6.82
N GLY A 274 27.47 3.31 -6.23
CA GLY A 274 26.92 2.75 -5.01
C GLY A 274 25.88 1.65 -5.18
N VAL A 275 25.52 1.30 -6.41
CA VAL A 275 24.44 0.31 -6.64
C VAL A 275 24.93 -1.11 -6.37
N GLN A 276 26.16 -1.47 -6.76
CA GLN A 276 26.64 -2.84 -6.55
C GLN A 276 26.75 -3.18 -5.06
N PRO A 277 27.31 -2.31 -4.19
CA PRO A 277 27.30 -2.61 -2.75
C PRO A 277 25.88 -2.76 -2.18
N MET A 278 24.92 -2.00 -2.71
CA MET A 278 23.53 -2.14 -2.28
C MET A 278 22.98 -3.51 -2.69
N LEU A 279 23.30 -3.98 -3.89
CA LEU A 279 22.89 -5.32 -4.32
C LEU A 279 23.51 -6.41 -3.44
N ASP A 280 24.79 -6.25 -3.08
CA ASP A 280 25.41 -7.16 -2.15
C ASP A 280 24.67 -7.17 -0.80
N ALA A 281 24.24 -5.99 -0.35
CA ALA A 281 23.51 -5.87 0.91
C ALA A 281 22.15 -6.54 0.86
N VAL A 282 21.48 -6.50 -0.29
CA VAL A 282 20.20 -7.22 -0.46
C VAL A 282 20.39 -8.70 -0.17
N ILE A 283 21.47 -9.27 -0.72
CA ILE A 283 21.77 -10.68 -0.51
C ILE A 283 22.24 -10.96 0.91
N ASP A 284 23.08 -10.08 1.47
CA ASP A 284 23.67 -10.31 2.80
C ASP A 284 22.69 -10.10 3.94
N TYR A 285 21.77 -9.16 3.82
CA TYR A 285 20.99 -8.69 4.99
C TYR A 285 19.49 -8.86 4.89
N LEU A 286 18.91 -8.87 3.69
CA LEU A 286 17.47 -9.02 3.57
C LEU A 286 17.07 -10.50 3.64
N PRO A 287 15.87 -10.80 4.13
CA PRO A 287 15.49 -12.20 4.35
C PRO A 287 15.17 -12.94 3.06
N SER A 288 15.42 -14.24 3.08
CA SER A 288 14.91 -15.18 2.09
C SER A 288 13.50 -15.63 2.52
N PRO A 289 12.78 -16.36 1.66
CA PRO A 289 11.49 -16.93 2.10
C PRO A 289 11.58 -17.84 3.31
N LEU A 290 12.76 -18.43 3.59
CA LEU A 290 12.95 -19.29 4.76
C LEU A 290 13.16 -18.50 6.05
N ASP A 291 13.56 -17.24 5.94
CA ASP A 291 13.84 -16.41 7.12
C ASP A 291 12.59 -15.74 7.68
N VAL A 292 11.52 -15.67 6.90
CA VAL A 292 10.27 -15.05 7.35
C VAL A 292 9.36 -16.12 7.95
N GLU A 293 8.39 -15.68 8.76
CA GLU A 293 7.46 -16.61 9.38
C GLU A 293 6.61 -17.31 8.32
N ALA A 294 6.27 -18.57 8.59
CA ALA A 294 5.41 -19.33 7.70
C ALA A 294 4.06 -18.63 7.54
N MET A 295 3.48 -18.75 6.36
CA MET A 295 2.22 -18.07 6.07
C MET A 295 1.08 -18.68 6.89
N ILE A 296 0.34 -17.81 7.55
CA ILE A 296 -0.81 -18.20 8.37
C ILE A 296 -2.09 -17.82 7.64
N GLY A 297 -2.99 -18.77 7.53
CA GLY A 297 -4.31 -18.54 6.97
C GLY A 297 -5.36 -19.18 7.85
N HIS A 298 -6.57 -19.29 7.33
CA HIS A 298 -7.64 -19.92 8.08
C HIS A 298 -8.44 -20.87 7.19
N ASP A 299 -9.19 -21.76 7.84
CA ASP A 299 -10.07 -22.68 7.15
C ASP A 299 -11.19 -21.86 6.49
N PRO A 300 -11.49 -22.07 5.20
CA PRO A 300 -12.56 -21.32 4.55
C PRO A 300 -13.92 -21.46 5.21
N LYS A 301 -14.16 -22.56 5.92
CA LYS A 301 -15.43 -22.82 6.58
C LYS A 301 -15.47 -22.38 8.03
N ASN A 302 -14.33 -22.12 8.64
CA ASN A 302 -14.25 -21.70 10.05
C ASN A 302 -13.03 -20.82 10.26
N GLU A 303 -13.25 -19.52 10.34
CA GLU A 303 -12.16 -18.53 10.49
C GLU A 303 -11.37 -18.69 11.79
N GLU A 304 -11.92 -19.38 12.78
CA GLU A 304 -11.21 -19.60 14.05
C GLU A 304 -10.13 -20.65 13.94
N ILE A 305 -10.16 -21.52 12.90
CA ILE A 305 -9.15 -22.54 12.71
C ILE A 305 -8.00 -21.94 11.90
N GLU A 306 -6.85 -21.76 12.54
CA GLU A 306 -5.64 -21.29 11.87
C GLU A 306 -4.95 -22.45 11.17
N LEU A 307 -4.47 -22.19 9.97
CA LEU A 307 -3.69 -23.15 9.19
C LEU A 307 -2.37 -22.50 8.82
N ILE A 308 -1.31 -23.28 8.84
CA ILE A 308 0.03 -22.77 8.56
C ILE A 308 0.57 -23.48 7.32
N ARG A 309 1.21 -22.69 6.44
CA ARG A 309 1.87 -23.22 5.21
C ARG A 309 3.32 -22.79 5.22
N LYS A 310 4.20 -23.78 5.28
CA LYS A 310 5.65 -23.54 5.26
C LYS A 310 6.11 -23.37 3.80
N PRO A 311 7.21 -22.65 3.57
CA PRO A 311 7.71 -22.45 2.20
C PRO A 311 8.45 -23.69 1.71
N SER A 312 7.71 -24.75 1.44
CA SER A 312 8.24 -26.06 1.03
C SER A 312 7.38 -26.62 -0.08
N GLU A 313 8.01 -27.26 -1.06
CA GLU A 313 7.30 -27.94 -2.14
C GLU A 313 6.50 -29.14 -1.65
N ASP A 314 6.83 -29.67 -0.48
CA ASP A 314 6.13 -30.82 0.08
C ASP A 314 4.81 -30.46 0.75
N GLU A 315 4.57 -29.18 0.99
CA GLU A 315 3.32 -28.69 1.56
C GLU A 315 2.24 -28.59 0.50
N PRO A 316 0.95 -28.60 0.89
CA PRO A 316 -0.11 -28.33 -0.08
C PRO A 316 0.06 -26.95 -0.70
N PHE A 317 -0.28 -26.81 -1.98
CA PHE A 317 -0.12 -25.56 -2.71
C PHE A 317 -0.95 -24.44 -2.08
N SER A 318 -0.36 -23.27 -1.96
CA SER A 318 -1.08 -22.05 -1.60
C SER A 318 -0.37 -20.83 -2.21
N ALA A 319 -1.16 -19.88 -2.70
CA ALA A 319 -0.64 -18.69 -3.33
C ALA A 319 -1.64 -17.55 -3.16
N LEU A 320 -1.13 -16.32 -3.18
CA LEU A 320 -1.96 -15.12 -3.09
C LEU A 320 -1.83 -14.33 -4.38
N ALA A 321 -2.97 -14.00 -4.99
CA ALA A 321 -3.00 -13.12 -6.16
C ALA A 321 -2.92 -11.68 -5.66
N PHE A 322 -1.83 -10.98 -5.98
CA PHE A 322 -1.63 -9.64 -5.43
C PHE A 322 -1.68 -8.53 -6.47
N LYS A 323 -1.70 -8.88 -7.74
CA LYS A 323 -1.74 -7.89 -8.81
C LYS A 323 -2.36 -8.50 -10.05
N ILE A 324 -3.27 -7.77 -10.68
CA ILE A 324 -3.87 -8.17 -11.96
C ILE A 324 -3.58 -7.07 -12.98
N ALA A 325 -3.18 -7.48 -14.17
CA ALA A 325 -2.96 -6.55 -15.26
C ALA A 325 -3.63 -7.10 -16.52
N THR A 326 -3.95 -6.20 -17.45
CA THR A 326 -4.50 -6.60 -18.74
C THR A 326 -3.37 -6.69 -19.75
N HIS A 327 -3.17 -7.86 -20.30
CA HIS A 327 -2.14 -8.11 -21.31
C HIS A 327 -2.74 -7.89 -22.68
N PRO A 328 -2.04 -7.21 -23.61
CA PRO A 328 -2.60 -6.92 -24.94
C PRO A 328 -3.02 -8.17 -25.72
N PHE A 329 -2.32 -9.29 -25.54
CA PHE A 329 -2.58 -10.51 -26.30
C PHE A 329 -3.30 -11.60 -25.52
N PHE A 330 -3.08 -11.70 -24.20
CA PHE A 330 -3.57 -12.81 -23.41
C PHE A 330 -4.75 -12.47 -22.51
N GLY A 331 -5.15 -11.21 -22.46
CA GLY A 331 -6.23 -10.78 -21.60
C GLY A 331 -5.75 -10.54 -20.17
N GLN A 332 -6.31 -11.28 -19.23
CA GLN A 332 -5.99 -11.08 -17.81
C GLN A 332 -4.71 -11.82 -17.41
N LEU A 333 -3.81 -11.07 -16.77
CA LEU A 333 -2.54 -11.58 -16.27
C LEU A 333 -2.55 -11.43 -14.76
N ASN A 334 -2.44 -12.54 -14.02
CA ASN A 334 -2.44 -12.52 -12.56
C ASN A 334 -1.04 -12.73 -12.02
N PHE A 335 -0.56 -11.81 -11.20
CA PHE A 335 0.70 -11.98 -10.48
C PHE A 335 0.41 -12.65 -9.14
N ILE A 336 1.09 -13.77 -8.88
CA ILE A 336 0.89 -14.52 -7.66
C ILE A 336 2.20 -14.69 -6.90
N ARG A 337 2.11 -14.68 -5.57
CA ARG A 337 3.19 -15.12 -4.69
C ARG A 337 2.83 -16.51 -4.20
N VAL A 338 3.70 -17.47 -4.48
CA VAL A 338 3.49 -18.86 -4.04
C VAL A 338 4.11 -19.02 -2.66
N TYR A 339 3.30 -19.40 -1.68
CA TYR A 339 3.78 -19.57 -0.31
C TYR A 339 4.13 -21.02 0.02
N SER A 340 3.52 -21.97 -0.65
CA SER A 340 3.79 -23.39 -0.38
C SER A 340 3.44 -24.25 -1.60
N GLY A 341 4.03 -25.42 -1.67
CA GLY A 341 3.71 -26.39 -2.70
C GLY A 341 4.33 -26.09 -4.05
N LYS A 342 3.83 -26.78 -5.07
CA LYS A 342 4.21 -26.56 -6.46
C LYS A 342 3.05 -26.92 -7.36
N ALA A 343 3.06 -26.43 -8.58
CA ALA A 343 2.00 -26.69 -9.55
C ALA A 343 2.54 -26.53 -10.97
N THR A 344 1.88 -27.20 -11.92
CA THR A 344 2.23 -27.13 -13.33
C THR A 344 1.06 -26.59 -14.14
N PRO A 345 1.29 -26.13 -15.38
CA PRO A 345 0.17 -25.73 -16.23
C PRO A 345 -0.86 -26.84 -16.36
N GLY A 346 -2.13 -26.48 -16.31
CA GLY A 346 -3.22 -27.45 -16.35
C GLY A 346 -3.69 -27.95 -14.99
N THR A 347 -2.95 -27.64 -13.92
CA THR A 347 -3.36 -28.03 -12.57
C THR A 347 -4.63 -27.32 -12.17
N GLN A 348 -5.58 -28.07 -11.60
CA GLN A 348 -6.81 -27.51 -11.09
C GLN A 348 -6.60 -27.03 -9.66
N LEU A 349 -6.95 -25.78 -9.40
CA LEU A 349 -6.82 -25.14 -8.09
C LEU A 349 -8.16 -24.68 -7.61
N LEU A 350 -8.25 -24.38 -6.33
CA LEU A 350 -9.42 -23.76 -5.73
C LEU A 350 -9.11 -22.30 -5.44
N ASN A 351 -9.94 -21.40 -5.94
CA ASN A 351 -9.97 -20.02 -5.45
C ASN A 351 -10.82 -20.05 -4.19
N SER A 352 -10.18 -20.16 -3.04
CA SER A 352 -10.89 -20.39 -1.79
C SER A 352 -11.60 -19.13 -1.29
N THR A 353 -11.17 -17.96 -1.70
CA THR A 353 -11.83 -16.71 -1.35
C THR A 353 -13.22 -16.65 -1.98
N LYS A 354 -13.35 -17.04 -3.24
CA LYS A 354 -14.62 -17.01 -3.98
C LYS A 354 -15.30 -18.37 -4.08
N GLN A 355 -14.64 -19.43 -3.60
CA GLN A 355 -15.17 -20.80 -3.68
C GLN A 355 -15.43 -21.22 -5.12
N LYS A 356 -14.47 -20.97 -5.99
CA LYS A 356 -14.57 -21.33 -7.40
C LYS A 356 -13.33 -22.08 -7.83
N LYS A 357 -13.52 -23.02 -8.75
CA LYS A 357 -12.41 -23.79 -9.31
C LYS A 357 -11.70 -22.96 -10.39
N GLU A 358 -10.37 -23.05 -10.41
CA GLU A 358 -9.56 -22.36 -11.40
C GLU A 358 -8.55 -23.38 -11.96
N ARG A 359 -8.08 -23.10 -13.16
CA ARG A 359 -7.06 -23.95 -13.78
C ARG A 359 -5.92 -23.07 -14.26
N ILE A 360 -4.69 -23.45 -13.91
CA ILE A 360 -3.50 -22.71 -14.36
C ILE A 360 -3.35 -22.89 -15.86
N GLY A 361 -3.28 -21.77 -16.58
CA GLY A 361 -2.95 -21.78 -17.99
C GLY A 361 -1.45 -21.71 -18.16
N LYS A 362 -0.96 -20.66 -18.83
CA LYS A 362 0.47 -20.47 -19.01
C LYS A 362 1.08 -19.75 -17.82
N LEU A 363 2.35 -20.05 -17.56
CA LEU A 363 3.11 -19.48 -16.43
C LEU A 363 4.32 -18.74 -16.95
N PHE A 364 4.60 -17.58 -16.36
CA PHE A 364 5.74 -16.74 -16.75
C PHE A 364 6.43 -16.15 -15.53
N GLN A 365 7.73 -15.89 -15.69
CA GLN A 365 8.43 -14.91 -14.87
C GLN A 365 8.70 -13.70 -15.74
N MET A 366 8.57 -12.51 -15.20
CA MET A 366 8.74 -11.28 -15.97
C MET A 366 10.18 -10.81 -15.84
N HIS A 367 10.90 -10.75 -16.96
CA HIS A 367 12.26 -10.22 -17.03
C HIS A 367 12.17 -8.91 -17.81
N ALA A 368 12.18 -7.79 -17.11
CA ALA A 368 11.87 -6.48 -17.69
C ALA A 368 10.42 -6.54 -18.21
N ASN A 369 10.16 -6.17 -19.45
CA ASN A 369 8.81 -6.27 -20.04
C ASN A 369 8.64 -7.55 -20.85
N LYS A 370 9.54 -8.51 -20.67
CA LYS A 370 9.57 -9.73 -21.44
C LYS A 370 9.08 -10.90 -20.61
N GLU A 371 8.13 -11.67 -21.13
CA GLU A 371 7.64 -12.87 -20.46
C GLU A 371 8.57 -14.04 -20.73
N MET A 372 9.07 -14.66 -19.66
CA MET A 372 9.91 -15.84 -19.76
C MET A 372 9.09 -17.04 -19.31
N PRO A 373 8.69 -17.92 -20.24
CA PRO A 373 7.85 -19.07 -19.87
C PRO A 373 8.55 -19.98 -18.86
N VAL A 374 7.76 -20.51 -17.92
CA VAL A 374 8.23 -21.50 -16.96
C VAL A 374 7.28 -22.68 -16.98
N ASP A 375 7.79 -23.87 -16.62
CA ASP A 375 7.03 -25.10 -16.66
C ASP A 375 6.37 -25.46 -15.33
N GLU A 376 6.75 -24.78 -14.26
CA GLU A 376 6.28 -25.14 -12.93
C GLU A 376 6.43 -23.94 -12.00
N VAL A 377 5.45 -23.74 -11.10
CA VAL A 377 5.57 -22.75 -10.03
C VAL A 377 6.06 -23.45 -8.76
N HIS A 378 6.93 -22.79 -8.04
CA HIS A 378 7.56 -23.32 -6.83
C HIS A 378 7.34 -22.37 -5.65
N ALA A 379 7.21 -22.95 -4.46
CA ALA A 379 7.08 -22.19 -3.23
C ALA A 379 8.19 -21.17 -3.10
N GLY A 380 7.86 -19.98 -2.62
CA GLY A 380 8.82 -18.92 -2.35
C GLY A 380 9.04 -17.96 -3.51
N HIS A 381 8.42 -18.16 -4.64
CA HIS A 381 8.65 -17.37 -5.84
C HIS A 381 7.42 -16.60 -6.28
N ILE A 382 7.62 -15.68 -7.21
CA ILE A 382 6.57 -14.84 -7.79
C ILE A 382 6.44 -15.17 -9.27
N TYR A 383 5.21 -15.33 -9.74
CA TYR A 383 4.93 -15.70 -11.13
C TYR A 383 3.77 -14.87 -11.68
N ALA A 384 3.72 -14.79 -13.01
CA ALA A 384 2.56 -14.29 -13.73
C ALA A 384 1.83 -15.48 -14.34
N VAL A 385 0.52 -15.51 -14.19
CA VAL A 385 -0.33 -16.63 -14.61
C VAL A 385 -1.39 -16.15 -15.57
N ILE A 386 -1.55 -16.86 -16.67
CA ILE A 386 -2.62 -16.65 -17.64
C ILE A 386 -3.65 -17.76 -17.47
N GLY A 387 -4.92 -17.44 -17.65
CA GLY A 387 -5.98 -18.45 -17.68
C GLY A 387 -6.88 -18.47 -16.46
N LEU A 388 -6.59 -17.65 -15.46
CA LEU A 388 -7.47 -17.56 -14.29
C LEU A 388 -8.65 -16.65 -14.64
N LYS A 389 -9.87 -17.16 -14.53
CA LYS A 389 -11.07 -16.44 -15.00
C LYS A 389 -11.74 -15.62 -13.91
N ASP A 390 -11.75 -16.12 -12.70
CA ASP A 390 -12.52 -15.51 -11.61
C ASP A 390 -11.66 -14.90 -10.51
N THR A 391 -10.35 -15.01 -10.62
CA THR A 391 -9.42 -14.56 -9.59
C THR A 391 -9.19 -13.06 -9.69
N THR A 392 -9.34 -12.37 -8.56
CA THR A 392 -9.05 -10.93 -8.46
C THR A 392 -8.03 -10.70 -7.35
N THR A 393 -7.56 -9.47 -7.23
CA THR A 393 -6.52 -9.13 -6.25
C THR A 393 -6.98 -9.45 -4.84
N GLY A 394 -6.14 -10.14 -4.09
CA GLY A 394 -6.42 -10.55 -2.72
C GLY A 394 -6.95 -11.96 -2.59
N ASP A 395 -7.29 -12.61 -3.71
CA ASP A 395 -7.80 -13.97 -3.68
C ASP A 395 -6.70 -14.99 -3.40
N THR A 396 -7.07 -16.07 -2.72
CA THR A 396 -6.17 -17.19 -2.46
C THR A 396 -6.42 -18.31 -3.47
N LEU A 397 -5.35 -18.85 -4.00
CA LEU A 397 -5.38 -20.07 -4.82
C LEU A 397 -4.73 -21.19 -4.02
N CYS A 398 -5.38 -22.33 -3.96
CA CYS A 398 -4.85 -23.41 -3.13
C CYS A 398 -5.21 -24.79 -3.69
N ASP A 399 -4.58 -25.81 -3.08
CA ASP A 399 -4.91 -27.22 -3.36
C ASP A 399 -6.35 -27.48 -2.92
N PRO A 400 -7.21 -27.97 -3.83
CA PRO A 400 -8.61 -28.22 -3.45
C PRO A 400 -8.76 -29.24 -2.29
N ALA A 401 -7.81 -30.15 -2.15
CA ALA A 401 -7.85 -31.15 -1.08
C ALA A 401 -7.43 -30.59 0.28
N HIS A 402 -6.77 -29.46 0.31
CA HIS A 402 -6.29 -28.82 1.55
C HIS A 402 -6.60 -27.32 1.48
N PRO A 403 -7.90 -26.95 1.58
CA PRO A 403 -8.28 -25.54 1.37
C PRO A 403 -7.80 -24.66 2.50
N ILE A 404 -7.40 -23.46 2.14
CA ILE A 404 -6.96 -22.42 3.06
C ILE A 404 -7.31 -21.07 2.45
N VAL A 405 -7.69 -20.10 3.30
CA VAL A 405 -7.78 -18.70 2.89
C VAL A 405 -6.65 -17.97 3.59
N LEU A 406 -5.75 -17.41 2.81
CA LEU A 406 -4.66 -16.61 3.37
C LEU A 406 -5.25 -15.27 3.80
N GLU A 407 -4.56 -14.60 4.72
CA GLU A 407 -5.04 -13.31 5.20
C GLU A 407 -5.29 -12.38 4.01
N SER A 408 -6.53 -11.90 3.88
CA SER A 408 -6.89 -11.07 2.74
C SER A 408 -6.32 -9.66 2.90
N MET A 409 -6.05 -9.04 1.74
CA MET A 409 -5.60 -7.66 1.73
C MET A 409 -6.74 -6.75 2.12
N SER A 410 -6.43 -5.74 2.95
CA SER A 410 -7.41 -4.75 3.38
C SER A 410 -7.22 -3.50 2.54
N PHE A 411 -8.26 -3.04 1.88
CA PHE A 411 -8.20 -1.86 1.03
C PHE A 411 -9.16 -0.79 1.56
N PRO A 412 -8.75 0.47 1.63
CA PRO A 412 -9.66 1.52 2.09
C PRO A 412 -10.74 1.80 1.06
N ASP A 413 -11.87 2.29 1.55
CA ASP A 413 -12.96 2.71 0.68
C ASP A 413 -12.56 3.94 -0.12
N PRO A 414 -13.10 4.13 -1.32
CA PRO A 414 -12.82 5.35 -2.08
C PRO A 414 -13.24 6.60 -1.33
N VAL A 415 -12.52 7.69 -1.54
CA VAL A 415 -12.83 8.96 -0.89
C VAL A 415 -13.37 10.01 -1.87
N ILE A 416 -13.36 9.72 -3.17
CA ILE A 416 -13.81 10.64 -4.19
C ILE A 416 -14.55 9.87 -5.29
N PHE A 417 -15.61 10.47 -5.84
CA PHE A 417 -16.41 9.88 -6.90
C PHE A 417 -16.59 10.85 -8.06
N VAL A 418 -16.67 10.32 -9.27
CA VAL A 418 -17.08 11.11 -10.45
C VAL A 418 -18.12 10.32 -11.23
N ALA A 419 -19.05 11.03 -11.85
CA ALA A 419 -19.98 10.41 -12.79
C ALA A 419 -19.27 10.25 -14.13
N ILE A 420 -19.53 9.16 -14.83
CA ILE A 420 -18.92 8.90 -16.12
C ILE A 420 -19.99 8.40 -17.10
N GLU A 421 -19.96 8.92 -18.30
CA GLU A 421 -20.92 8.54 -19.37
C GLU A 421 -20.18 8.41 -20.70
N PRO A 422 -20.60 7.48 -21.56
CA PRO A 422 -20.01 7.42 -22.89
C PRO A 422 -20.42 8.63 -23.70
N LYS A 423 -19.54 9.11 -24.58
CA LYS A 423 -19.84 10.25 -25.45
C LYS A 423 -20.81 9.88 -26.57
N THR A 424 -20.79 8.62 -27.00
CA THR A 424 -21.67 8.12 -28.05
C THR A 424 -22.30 6.81 -27.63
N LYS A 425 -23.37 6.41 -28.30
CA LYS A 425 -24.00 5.10 -28.02
C LYS A 425 -23.05 3.95 -28.35
N GLY A 426 -22.17 4.10 -29.31
CA GLY A 426 -21.19 3.09 -29.67
C GLY A 426 -20.14 2.86 -28.62
N ASP A 427 -19.94 3.83 -27.74
CA ASP A 427 -18.95 3.72 -26.65
C ASP A 427 -19.50 3.05 -25.40
N GLN A 428 -20.81 2.82 -25.32
CA GLN A 428 -21.44 2.25 -24.13
C GLN A 428 -20.86 0.88 -23.77
N GLU A 429 -20.77 0.01 -24.77
CA GLU A 429 -20.27 -1.36 -24.58
C GLU A 429 -18.77 -1.33 -24.24
N LYS A 430 -18.02 -0.48 -24.95
CA LYS A 430 -16.60 -0.32 -24.69
C LYS A 430 -16.34 0.22 -23.29
N LEU A 431 -17.15 1.17 -22.85
CA LEU A 431 -17.02 1.73 -21.49
C LEU A 431 -17.28 0.67 -20.44
N SER A 432 -18.31 -0.13 -20.61
CA SER A 432 -18.62 -1.22 -19.67
C SER A 432 -17.48 -2.22 -19.59
N THR A 433 -16.90 -2.59 -20.72
CA THR A 433 -15.78 -3.51 -20.78
C THR A 433 -14.55 -2.93 -20.07
N ALA A 434 -14.25 -1.65 -20.36
CA ALA A 434 -13.09 -0.99 -19.76
C ALA A 434 -13.23 -0.90 -18.25
N ILE A 435 -14.41 -0.52 -17.76
CA ILE A 435 -14.67 -0.41 -16.32
C ILE A 435 -14.51 -1.76 -15.66
N GLN A 436 -15.04 -2.81 -16.29
CA GLN A 436 -14.95 -4.16 -15.74
C GLN A 436 -13.51 -4.63 -15.61
N LYS A 437 -12.70 -4.41 -16.65
CA LYS A 437 -11.30 -4.83 -16.62
C LYS A 437 -10.46 -4.02 -15.63
N LEU A 438 -10.66 -2.72 -15.58
CA LEU A 438 -9.92 -1.87 -14.65
C LEU A 438 -10.32 -2.16 -13.21
N SER A 439 -11.59 -2.45 -12.97
CA SER A 439 -12.07 -2.81 -11.64
C SER A 439 -11.45 -4.12 -11.14
N ALA A 440 -11.22 -5.06 -12.06
CA ALA A 440 -10.56 -6.32 -11.72
C ALA A 440 -9.08 -6.11 -11.36
N GLU A 441 -8.42 -5.15 -12.00
CA GLU A 441 -7.01 -4.84 -11.74
C GLU A 441 -6.81 -4.07 -10.43
N ASP A 442 -7.77 -3.21 -10.08
CA ASP A 442 -7.59 -2.25 -8.99
C ASP A 442 -8.76 -2.36 -8.01
N PRO A 443 -8.55 -3.00 -6.85
CA PRO A 443 -9.63 -3.17 -5.87
C PRO A 443 -10.08 -1.88 -5.20
N THR A 444 -9.33 -0.77 -5.35
CA THR A 444 -9.73 0.53 -4.79
C THR A 444 -10.60 1.32 -5.76
N PHE A 445 -10.70 0.85 -6.99
CA PHE A 445 -11.55 1.46 -8.01
C PHE A 445 -12.92 0.80 -7.92
N THR A 446 -13.94 1.58 -7.57
CA THR A 446 -15.30 1.05 -7.42
C THR A 446 -16.21 1.63 -8.50
N VAL A 447 -17.26 0.89 -8.80
CA VAL A 447 -18.25 1.28 -9.79
C VAL A 447 -19.62 1.09 -9.17
N SER A 448 -20.49 2.08 -9.32
CA SER A 448 -21.85 1.97 -8.86
C SER A 448 -22.77 2.75 -9.78
N LEU A 449 -24.04 2.35 -9.78
CA LEU A 449 -25.09 3.04 -10.51
C LEU A 449 -25.84 3.94 -9.54
N ASN A 450 -25.90 5.23 -9.86
CA ASN A 450 -26.71 6.15 -9.06
C ASN A 450 -28.15 6.01 -9.53
N GLU A 451 -28.99 5.42 -8.70
CA GLU A 451 -30.38 5.15 -9.08
C GLU A 451 -31.22 6.41 -9.28
N ASP A 452 -30.86 7.50 -8.59
CA ASP A 452 -31.59 8.76 -8.72
C ASP A 452 -31.34 9.46 -10.05
N THR A 453 -30.08 9.44 -10.51
CA THR A 453 -29.68 10.13 -11.73
C THR A 453 -29.56 9.21 -12.95
N GLY A 454 -29.45 7.89 -12.71
CA GLY A 454 -29.18 6.92 -13.76
C GLY A 454 -27.74 6.93 -14.27
N GLN A 455 -26.87 7.68 -13.61
CA GLN A 455 -25.46 7.79 -14.02
C GLN A 455 -24.60 6.71 -13.39
N THR A 456 -23.59 6.24 -14.11
CA THR A 456 -22.55 5.38 -13.58
C THR A 456 -21.55 6.26 -12.85
N GLU A 457 -21.19 5.88 -11.62
CA GLU A 457 -20.19 6.59 -10.84
C GLU A 457 -18.99 5.70 -10.62
N ILE A 458 -17.80 6.29 -10.73
CA ILE A 458 -16.56 5.57 -10.39
C ILE A 458 -15.92 6.25 -9.18
N GLY A 459 -15.37 5.43 -8.30
CA GLY A 459 -14.74 5.90 -7.07
C GLY A 459 -13.29 5.53 -7.02
N GLY A 460 -12.49 6.41 -6.42
CA GLY A 460 -11.07 6.19 -6.29
C GLY A 460 -10.48 6.92 -5.10
N MET A 461 -9.16 6.92 -5.01
CA MET A 461 -8.44 7.43 -3.85
C MET A 461 -8.01 8.90 -3.98
N GLY A 462 -8.23 9.51 -5.13
CA GLY A 462 -7.91 10.90 -5.35
C GLY A 462 -8.12 11.28 -6.79
N GLU A 463 -7.98 12.59 -7.07
CA GLU A 463 -8.19 13.11 -8.43
C GLU A 463 -7.23 12.47 -9.44
N LEU A 464 -5.95 12.35 -9.07
CA LEU A 464 -4.97 11.77 -9.99
C LEU A 464 -5.29 10.31 -10.29
N HIS A 465 -5.70 9.56 -9.28
CA HIS A 465 -6.08 8.15 -9.46
C HIS A 465 -7.19 8.04 -10.51
N LEU A 466 -8.26 8.84 -10.37
CA LEU A 466 -9.37 8.80 -11.31
C LEU A 466 -8.97 9.32 -12.70
N ASP A 467 -8.14 10.38 -12.76
CA ASP A 467 -7.65 10.89 -14.04
C ASP A 467 -6.87 9.84 -14.81
N ILE A 468 -6.01 9.09 -14.11
CA ILE A 468 -5.22 8.03 -14.74
C ILE A 468 -6.11 6.92 -15.26
N LEU A 469 -7.13 6.53 -14.48
CA LEU A 469 -8.06 5.50 -14.91
C LEU A 469 -8.84 5.93 -16.16
N VAL A 470 -9.30 7.17 -16.18
CA VAL A 470 -10.04 7.70 -17.35
C VAL A 470 -9.13 7.77 -18.57
N ASP A 471 -7.87 8.19 -18.36
CA ASP A 471 -6.90 8.25 -19.46
C ASP A 471 -6.59 6.84 -19.99
N ARG A 472 -6.52 5.84 -19.12
CA ARG A 472 -6.33 4.45 -19.55
C ARG A 472 -7.52 3.95 -20.36
N MET A 473 -8.74 4.34 -19.98
CA MET A 473 -9.92 3.99 -20.76
C MET A 473 -9.79 4.51 -22.19
N ARG A 474 -9.33 5.75 -22.34
CA ARG A 474 -9.16 6.36 -23.66
C ARG A 474 -8.04 5.69 -24.45
N ARG A 475 -6.87 5.49 -23.83
CA ARG A 475 -5.69 4.99 -24.55
C ARG A 475 -5.68 3.49 -24.78
N GLU A 476 -6.08 2.71 -23.77
CA GLU A 476 -6.01 1.25 -23.87
C GLU A 476 -7.28 0.62 -24.42
N PHE A 477 -8.43 1.20 -24.09
CA PHE A 477 -9.72 0.62 -24.46
C PHE A 477 -10.43 1.42 -25.55
N ARG A 478 -9.85 2.54 -25.93
CA ARG A 478 -10.37 3.40 -27.01
C ARG A 478 -11.80 3.87 -26.75
N VAL A 479 -12.06 4.26 -25.50
CA VAL A 479 -13.36 4.76 -25.07
C VAL A 479 -13.28 6.26 -24.82
N GLU A 480 -14.18 7.03 -25.42
CA GLU A 480 -14.35 8.44 -25.09
C GLU A 480 -15.50 8.56 -24.10
N ALA A 481 -15.25 9.24 -23.00
CA ALA A 481 -16.25 9.39 -21.94
C ALA A 481 -16.28 10.82 -21.43
N ASN A 482 -17.47 11.27 -21.04
CA ASN A 482 -17.66 12.54 -20.34
C ASN A 482 -17.56 12.27 -18.85
N VAL A 483 -16.76 13.08 -18.16
CA VAL A 483 -16.51 12.92 -16.72
C VAL A 483 -17.06 14.14 -16.00
N GLY A 484 -17.88 13.89 -14.98
CA GLY A 484 -18.46 14.95 -14.17
C GLY A 484 -17.51 15.49 -13.12
N LYS A 485 -18.00 16.40 -12.29
CA LYS A 485 -17.21 17.01 -11.24
C LYS A 485 -16.97 16.00 -10.10
N PRO A 486 -15.78 16.04 -9.46
CA PRO A 486 -15.52 15.14 -8.34
C PRO A 486 -16.46 15.40 -7.16
N GLN A 487 -16.89 14.34 -6.52
CA GLN A 487 -17.74 14.38 -5.34
C GLN A 487 -17.04 13.67 -4.19
N VAL A 488 -17.09 14.27 -3.01
CA VAL A 488 -16.46 13.71 -1.81
C VAL A 488 -17.33 12.61 -1.22
N ALA A 489 -16.70 11.55 -0.75
CA ALA A 489 -17.40 10.43 -0.11
C ALA A 489 -17.64 10.75 1.37
N TYR A 490 -18.75 11.42 1.66
CA TYR A 490 -19.14 11.70 3.03
C TYR A 490 -19.63 10.44 3.72
N ARG A 491 -19.61 10.45 5.05
CA ARG A 491 -20.16 9.38 5.91
C ARG A 491 -20.98 10.03 7.00
N GLU A 492 -21.78 9.21 7.69
CA GLU A 492 -22.49 9.66 8.87
C GLU A 492 -22.11 8.77 10.04
N THR A 493 -22.28 9.28 11.25
CA THR A 493 -22.04 8.48 12.45
C THR A 493 -22.87 9.04 13.60
N ILE A 494 -22.82 8.37 14.75
CA ILE A 494 -23.49 8.82 15.96
C ILE A 494 -22.42 9.28 16.96
N LYS A 495 -22.78 10.28 17.78
CA LYS A 495 -21.82 10.84 18.76
C LYS A 495 -22.07 10.34 20.18
N LYS A 496 -23.28 9.92 20.51
CA LYS A 496 -23.55 9.50 21.88
C LYS A 496 -24.34 8.19 21.91
N ALA A 497 -24.27 7.52 23.05
CA ALA A 497 -25.00 6.28 23.25
C ALA A 497 -26.47 6.53 23.51
N VAL A 498 -27.32 5.63 23.05
CA VAL A 498 -28.74 5.63 23.34
C VAL A 498 -29.10 4.26 23.87
N GLU A 499 -29.59 4.21 25.08
CA GLU A 499 -29.96 2.96 25.73
C GLU A 499 -31.42 2.62 25.47
N LYS A 500 -31.70 1.35 25.27
CA LYS A 500 -33.06 0.78 25.26
C LYS A 500 -34.02 1.49 24.31
N VAL A 501 -33.67 1.49 23.02
CA VAL A 501 -34.61 1.95 21.99
C VAL A 501 -35.57 0.80 21.68
N ASP A 502 -36.85 1.07 21.82
CA ASP A 502 -37.89 0.09 21.56
C ASP A 502 -38.56 0.33 20.21
N PHE A 503 -38.81 -0.73 19.47
CA PHE A 503 -39.58 -0.63 18.24
C PHE A 503 -40.45 -1.87 18.08
N THR A 504 -41.73 -1.67 17.74
CA THR A 504 -42.63 -2.73 17.43
C THR A 504 -43.12 -2.57 15.99
N HIS A 505 -42.89 -3.60 15.17
CA HIS A 505 -43.40 -3.67 13.83
C HIS A 505 -44.65 -4.51 13.89
N LYS A 506 -45.80 -3.92 13.58
CA LYS A 506 -47.07 -4.61 13.62
C LYS A 506 -47.91 -4.19 12.40
N LYS A 507 -48.29 -5.17 11.61
CA LYS A 507 -49.09 -4.92 10.42
C LYS A 507 -50.11 -6.03 10.26
N GLN A 508 -51.35 -5.67 10.05
CA GLN A 508 -52.43 -6.62 9.83
C GLN A 508 -53.21 -6.20 8.58
N THR A 509 -53.09 -6.97 7.52
CA THR A 509 -53.79 -6.71 6.26
C THR A 509 -54.32 -8.03 5.71
N GLY A 510 -55.63 -8.17 5.69
CA GLY A 510 -56.33 -9.20 4.91
C GLY A 510 -55.82 -10.63 5.04
N GLY A 511 -55.65 -11.13 6.24
CA GLY A 511 -55.37 -12.54 6.41
C GLY A 511 -54.10 -12.88 7.17
N SER A 512 -52.95 -12.43 6.74
CA SER A 512 -51.71 -12.70 7.48
C SER A 512 -51.12 -11.40 8.01
N GLY A 513 -50.82 -11.38 9.31
CA GLY A 513 -50.21 -10.23 9.95
C GLY A 513 -48.71 -10.33 10.02
N GLN A 514 -48.08 -9.25 10.45
CA GLN A 514 -46.66 -9.20 10.76
C GLN A 514 -46.48 -8.68 12.17
N PHE A 515 -45.55 -9.26 12.90
CA PHE A 515 -45.24 -8.78 14.24
C PHE A 515 -43.77 -9.04 14.58
N ALA A 516 -43.08 -8.01 15.06
CA ALA A 516 -41.75 -8.14 15.62
C ALA A 516 -41.50 -6.99 16.57
N LYS A 517 -41.05 -7.30 17.79
CA LYS A 517 -40.67 -6.27 18.76
C LYS A 517 -39.22 -6.45 19.13
N VAL A 518 -38.48 -5.37 19.14
CA VAL A 518 -37.04 -5.37 19.50
C VAL A 518 -36.73 -4.21 20.43
N GLN A 519 -35.77 -4.44 21.33
CA GLN A 519 -35.19 -3.40 22.17
C GLN A 519 -33.71 -3.46 21.97
N VAL A 520 -33.11 -2.36 21.50
CA VAL A 520 -31.70 -2.30 21.11
C VAL A 520 -31.05 -1.05 21.71
N SER A 521 -29.84 -1.21 22.19
CA SER A 521 -29.01 -0.06 22.55
C SER A 521 -27.97 0.19 21.46
N PHE A 522 -27.67 1.45 21.23
CA PHE A 522 -26.68 1.86 20.23
C PHE A 522 -25.63 2.73 20.91
N GLU A 523 -24.37 2.52 20.54
CA GLU A 523 -23.29 3.34 21.05
C GLU A 523 -22.23 3.57 19.99
N PRO A 524 -21.47 4.68 20.10
CA PRO A 524 -20.37 4.90 19.15
C PRO A 524 -19.32 3.80 19.24
N LEU A 525 -18.79 3.42 18.09
CA LEU A 525 -17.75 2.41 17.96
C LEU A 525 -16.56 3.07 17.27
N GLU A 526 -15.38 2.95 17.87
CA GLU A 526 -14.17 3.43 17.21
C GLU A 526 -13.88 2.57 15.99
N VAL A 527 -13.74 3.19 14.84
CA VAL A 527 -13.46 2.46 13.59
C VAL A 527 -11.98 2.11 13.57
N VAL A 528 -11.69 0.81 13.67
CA VAL A 528 -10.32 0.29 13.67
C VAL A 528 -10.25 -0.85 12.66
N ASP A 529 -9.24 -0.82 11.80
CA ASP A 529 -9.01 -1.86 10.79
C ASP A 529 -10.23 -2.11 9.89
N GLY A 530 -10.94 -1.04 9.57
CA GLY A 530 -12.08 -1.13 8.66
C GLY A 530 -13.35 -1.70 9.26
N VAL A 531 -13.35 -1.98 10.56
CA VAL A 531 -14.55 -2.48 11.24
C VAL A 531 -15.43 -1.28 11.60
N ILE A 532 -16.56 -1.13 10.90
CA ILE A 532 -17.44 0.03 11.05
C ILE A 532 -18.66 -0.27 11.90
N TYR A 533 -18.90 -1.54 12.24
CA TYR A 533 -20.10 -1.98 12.88
C TYR A 533 -19.85 -3.23 13.72
N GLU A 534 -20.51 -3.32 14.85
CA GLU A 534 -20.44 -4.48 15.72
C GLU A 534 -21.84 -4.76 16.24
N PHE A 535 -22.25 -6.03 16.20
CA PHE A 535 -23.54 -6.46 16.71
C PHE A 535 -23.33 -7.43 17.86
N LYS A 536 -24.06 -7.21 18.96
CA LYS A 536 -23.99 -8.08 20.12
C LYS A 536 -25.42 -8.56 20.46
N ASN A 537 -25.54 -9.87 20.66
CA ASN A 537 -26.82 -10.46 21.06
C ASN A 537 -26.84 -10.61 22.59
N GLY A 538 -27.70 -9.83 23.24
CA GLY A 538 -27.91 -9.92 24.69
C GLY A 538 -29.26 -10.52 25.09
N VAL A 539 -30.00 -11.11 24.15
CA VAL A 539 -31.30 -11.67 24.43
C VAL A 539 -31.14 -12.98 25.18
N THR A 540 -31.96 -13.15 26.23
CA THR A 540 -32.00 -14.38 27.02
C THR A 540 -33.42 -14.93 27.08
N GLY A 541 -33.54 -16.22 27.42
CA GLY A 541 -34.84 -16.86 27.67
C GLY A 541 -35.73 -17.04 26.46
N GLY A 542 -35.17 -16.99 25.26
CA GLY A 542 -35.92 -17.21 24.05
C GLY A 542 -36.93 -16.11 23.72
N ARG A 543 -36.76 -14.93 24.29
CA ARG A 543 -37.67 -13.81 24.06
C ARG A 543 -37.79 -13.46 22.58
N ILE A 544 -36.68 -13.62 21.83
CA ILE A 544 -36.68 -13.59 20.37
C ILE A 544 -36.11 -14.93 19.92
N PRO A 545 -36.79 -15.68 19.07
CA PRO A 545 -36.23 -16.96 18.57
C PRO A 545 -34.90 -16.76 17.89
N ARG A 546 -33.98 -17.71 18.07
CA ARG A 546 -32.63 -17.63 17.51
C ARG A 546 -32.60 -17.38 16.02
N GLU A 547 -33.60 -17.95 15.29
CA GLU A 547 -33.64 -17.80 13.83
C GLU A 547 -33.91 -16.37 13.37
N TYR A 548 -34.45 -15.52 14.26
CA TYR A 548 -34.76 -14.13 13.90
C TYR A 548 -33.73 -13.12 14.33
N ILE A 549 -32.73 -13.53 15.14
CA ILE A 549 -31.70 -12.61 15.61
C ILE A 549 -30.81 -12.15 14.45
N PRO A 550 -30.36 -13.04 13.54
CA PRO A 550 -29.61 -12.54 12.36
C PRO A 550 -30.43 -11.58 11.50
N SER A 551 -31.74 -11.69 11.51
CA SER A 551 -32.62 -10.79 10.73
C SER A 551 -32.58 -9.37 11.30
N VAL A 552 -32.54 -9.25 12.63
CA VAL A 552 -32.41 -7.93 13.28
C VAL A 552 -31.07 -7.30 12.89
N ASP A 553 -30.01 -8.08 12.97
CA ASP A 553 -28.65 -7.62 12.58
C ASP A 553 -28.65 -7.16 11.11
N ALA A 554 -29.20 -7.95 10.22
CA ALA A 554 -29.25 -7.62 8.79
C ALA A 554 -30.06 -6.35 8.55
N GLY A 555 -31.16 -6.18 9.27
CA GLY A 555 -31.99 -4.97 9.15
C GLY A 555 -31.24 -3.71 9.58
N ILE A 556 -30.49 -3.80 10.67
CA ILE A 556 -29.67 -2.68 11.13
C ILE A 556 -28.61 -2.34 10.09
N GLN A 557 -27.94 -3.34 9.55
CA GLN A 557 -26.91 -3.12 8.55
C GLN A 557 -27.47 -2.51 7.26
N ASP A 558 -28.63 -2.95 6.83
CA ASP A 558 -29.28 -2.38 5.65
C ASP A 558 -29.60 -0.90 5.88
N ALA A 559 -30.10 -0.56 7.07
CA ALA A 559 -30.42 0.83 7.39
C ALA A 559 -29.17 1.70 7.45
N MET A 560 -28.04 1.13 7.86
CA MET A 560 -26.78 1.88 7.93
C MET A 560 -26.23 2.28 6.57
N GLN A 561 -26.68 1.62 5.51
CA GLN A 561 -26.22 1.97 4.16
C GLN A 561 -26.71 3.35 3.73
N PHE A 562 -27.78 3.82 4.35
CA PHE A 562 -28.39 5.12 4.04
C PHE A 562 -28.58 5.89 5.33
N GLY A 563 -27.76 6.92 5.50
CA GLY A 563 -27.80 7.71 6.73
C GLY A 563 -29.09 8.50 6.89
N ILE A 564 -29.31 8.95 8.11
CA ILE A 564 -30.55 9.65 8.45
C ILE A 564 -30.49 11.16 8.24
N LEU A 565 -29.28 11.72 8.09
CA LEU A 565 -29.14 13.17 7.88
C LEU A 565 -29.15 13.54 6.40
N ALA A 566 -28.33 12.88 5.60
CA ALA A 566 -28.14 13.23 4.19
C ALA A 566 -28.04 11.98 3.29
N GLY A 567 -28.31 10.82 3.83
CA GLY A 567 -28.31 9.59 3.04
C GLY A 567 -26.95 8.95 2.83
N TYR A 568 -25.92 9.42 3.50
CA TYR A 568 -24.58 8.82 3.36
C TYR A 568 -24.41 7.60 4.26
N PRO A 569 -23.57 6.65 3.89
CA PRO A 569 -23.39 5.45 4.71
C PRO A 569 -22.99 5.77 6.14
N MET A 570 -23.53 5.03 7.10
CA MET A 570 -23.20 5.21 8.51
C MET A 570 -22.07 4.28 8.91
N VAL A 571 -21.21 4.77 9.78
CA VAL A 571 -20.04 4.02 10.29
C VAL A 571 -19.94 4.27 11.80
N GLY A 572 -19.20 3.39 12.48
CA GLY A 572 -18.88 3.58 13.88
C GLY A 572 -20.03 3.35 14.84
N VAL A 573 -20.81 2.29 14.62
CA VAL A 573 -21.96 1.97 15.45
C VAL A 573 -21.83 0.57 16.04
N LYS A 574 -22.06 0.47 17.35
CA LYS A 574 -22.20 -0.82 18.05
C LYS A 574 -23.65 -0.95 18.49
N ALA A 575 -24.30 -2.05 18.08
CA ALA A 575 -25.68 -2.33 18.44
C ALA A 575 -25.74 -3.55 19.35
N THR A 576 -26.47 -3.43 20.45
CA THR A 576 -26.72 -4.56 21.37
C THR A 576 -28.21 -4.84 21.40
N LEU A 577 -28.61 -6.01 20.95
CA LEU A 577 -30.00 -6.44 21.02
C LEU A 577 -30.25 -6.93 22.44
N LEU A 578 -31.15 -6.24 23.15
CA LEU A 578 -31.36 -6.47 24.58
C LEU A 578 -32.55 -7.38 24.87
N ASP A 579 -33.65 -7.17 24.15
CA ASP A 579 -34.89 -7.84 24.45
C ASP A 579 -35.82 -7.72 23.25
N GLY A 580 -36.99 -8.35 23.34
CA GLY A 580 -37.98 -8.26 22.33
C GLY A 580 -39.14 -9.20 22.59
N ALA A 581 -40.00 -9.33 21.60
CA ALA A 581 -41.17 -10.23 21.69
C ALA A 581 -41.53 -10.72 20.29
N TYR A 582 -42.13 -11.87 20.23
CA TYR A 582 -42.57 -12.45 18.97
C TYR A 582 -43.98 -12.98 19.11
N HIS A 583 -44.61 -13.23 17.97
CA HIS A 583 -45.95 -13.82 17.90
C HIS A 583 -45.82 -15.15 17.13
N ASP A 584 -46.42 -16.20 17.65
CA ASP A 584 -46.28 -17.55 17.11
C ASP A 584 -46.63 -17.64 15.62
N VAL A 585 -47.58 -16.86 15.16
CA VAL A 585 -48.10 -16.94 13.80
C VAL A 585 -47.56 -15.81 12.92
N ASP A 586 -47.49 -14.60 13.45
CA ASP A 586 -47.22 -13.40 12.66
C ASP A 586 -45.76 -13.00 12.58
N SER A 587 -44.89 -13.62 13.34
CA SER A 587 -43.47 -13.30 13.28
C SER A 587 -42.78 -14.01 12.14
N SER A 588 -41.77 -13.36 11.55
CA SER A 588 -41.03 -13.88 10.41
C SER A 588 -39.66 -13.20 10.38
N GLU A 589 -38.77 -13.73 9.54
CA GLU A 589 -37.50 -13.11 9.30
C GLU A 589 -37.66 -11.69 8.73
N MET A 590 -38.64 -11.54 7.82
CA MET A 590 -38.90 -10.24 7.21
C MET A 590 -39.39 -9.22 8.26
N ALA A 591 -40.30 -9.64 9.17
CA ALA A 591 -40.80 -8.74 10.22
C ALA A 591 -39.68 -8.26 11.13
N PHE A 592 -38.77 -9.16 11.53
CA PHE A 592 -37.62 -8.78 12.38
C PHE A 592 -36.59 -7.96 11.63
N LYS A 593 -36.41 -8.18 10.34
CA LYS A 593 -35.51 -7.34 9.54
C LYS A 593 -36.07 -5.93 9.47
N ILE A 594 -37.36 -5.76 9.25
CA ILE A 594 -37.99 -4.44 9.24
C ILE A 594 -37.84 -3.77 10.61
N ALA A 595 -38.08 -4.54 11.69
CA ALA A 595 -37.94 -4.00 13.04
C ALA A 595 -36.50 -3.54 13.32
N GLY A 596 -35.50 -4.32 12.88
CA GLY A 596 -34.10 -3.94 13.03
C GLY A 596 -33.77 -2.64 12.28
N SER A 597 -34.25 -2.52 11.05
CA SER A 597 -34.06 -1.31 10.26
C SER A 597 -34.68 -0.09 10.94
N GLN A 598 -35.90 -0.21 11.42
CA GLN A 598 -36.62 0.92 12.01
C GLN A 598 -36.09 1.30 13.40
N VAL A 599 -35.69 0.30 14.21
CA VAL A 599 -35.14 0.62 15.53
C VAL A 599 -33.81 1.35 15.38
N PHE A 600 -33.03 1.01 14.37
CA PHE A 600 -31.78 1.72 14.11
C PHE A 600 -32.05 3.18 13.72
N LYS A 601 -33.00 3.42 12.83
CA LYS A 601 -33.34 4.76 12.42
C LYS A 601 -33.75 5.62 13.60
N GLU A 602 -34.59 5.04 14.47
CA GLU A 602 -35.05 5.75 15.68
C GLU A 602 -33.90 6.03 16.63
N GLY A 603 -33.06 5.03 16.88
CA GLY A 603 -31.92 5.19 17.78
C GLY A 603 -30.89 6.19 17.27
N ALA A 604 -30.59 6.12 15.98
CA ALA A 604 -29.61 7.03 15.38
C ALA A 604 -30.06 8.48 15.46
N ARG A 605 -31.38 8.73 15.28
CA ARG A 605 -31.90 10.09 15.41
C ARG A 605 -31.65 10.68 16.81
N ARG A 606 -31.70 9.83 17.83
CA ARG A 606 -31.50 10.27 19.23
C ARG A 606 -30.05 10.32 19.63
N ALA A 607 -29.13 9.80 18.82
CA ALA A 607 -27.73 9.60 19.18
C ALA A 607 -26.80 10.72 18.68
N GLN A 608 -27.34 11.90 18.41
CA GLN A 608 -26.59 13.04 17.87
C GLN A 608 -25.86 12.64 16.58
N PRO A 609 -26.61 12.37 15.51
CA PRO A 609 -25.97 11.98 14.25
C PRO A 609 -25.21 13.17 13.66
N ILE A 610 -24.06 12.89 13.06
CA ILE A 610 -23.22 13.90 12.42
C ILE A 610 -22.74 13.40 11.07
N ILE A 611 -22.26 14.35 10.25
CA ILE A 611 -21.65 14.05 8.96
C ILE A 611 -20.14 14.05 9.11
N LEU A 612 -19.48 13.08 8.53
CA LEU A 612 -18.02 12.98 8.51
C LEU A 612 -17.51 13.25 7.11
N GLU A 613 -16.34 13.89 7.02
CA GLU A 613 -15.67 14.16 5.74
C GLU A 613 -14.25 13.62 5.77
N PRO A 614 -13.72 13.21 4.62
CA PRO A 614 -12.31 12.79 4.58
C PRO A 614 -11.40 13.99 4.74
N VAL A 615 -10.36 13.81 5.56
CA VAL A 615 -9.36 14.83 5.85
C VAL A 615 -8.01 14.30 5.37
N MET A 616 -7.24 15.16 4.72
CA MET A 616 -5.98 14.80 4.10
C MET A 616 -4.81 15.38 4.88
N ASP A 617 -3.71 14.64 4.95
CA ASP A 617 -2.42 15.15 5.40
C ASP A 617 -1.74 15.78 4.20
N VAL A 618 -1.45 17.06 4.28
CA VAL A 618 -0.88 17.84 3.18
C VAL A 618 0.49 18.35 3.59
N GLU A 619 1.48 18.15 2.73
CA GLU A 619 2.80 18.76 2.92
C GLU A 619 3.11 19.63 1.72
N VAL A 620 3.51 20.88 1.98
CA VAL A 620 3.91 21.81 0.94
C VAL A 620 5.36 22.18 1.16
N ARG A 621 6.16 22.10 0.09
CA ARG A 621 7.55 22.54 0.11
C ARG A 621 7.64 23.78 -0.76
N THR A 622 8.11 24.88 -0.15
CA THR A 622 8.09 26.18 -0.82
C THR A 622 9.30 27.00 -0.44
N PRO A 623 9.77 27.89 -1.34
CA PRO A 623 10.75 28.91 -0.93
C PRO A 623 10.15 29.77 0.19
N GLU A 624 11.02 30.28 1.04
CA GLU A 624 10.60 31.06 2.21
C GLU A 624 9.72 32.26 1.83
N GLU A 625 10.00 32.89 0.71
CA GLU A 625 9.27 34.10 0.29
C GLU A 625 7.79 33.85 0.04
N TYR A 626 7.39 32.62 -0.22
CA TYR A 626 5.98 32.28 -0.46
C TYR A 626 5.31 31.60 0.72
N MET A 627 6.03 31.41 1.83
CA MET A 627 5.50 30.66 2.97
C MET A 627 4.22 31.27 3.51
N GLY A 628 4.19 32.59 3.65
CA GLY A 628 3.01 33.30 4.15
C GLY A 628 1.79 33.09 3.28
N ASP A 629 1.97 33.15 1.96
CA ASP A 629 0.87 32.94 1.00
C ASP A 629 0.36 31.50 1.07
N VAL A 630 1.28 30.53 1.21
CA VAL A 630 0.90 29.13 1.30
C VAL A 630 0.11 28.85 2.58
N ILE A 631 0.59 29.37 3.71
CA ILE A 631 -0.11 29.19 5.00
C ILE A 631 -1.48 29.84 4.96
N GLY A 632 -1.57 31.07 4.42
CA GLY A 632 -2.84 31.77 4.29
C GLY A 632 -3.85 31.01 3.44
N ASP A 633 -3.38 30.43 2.33
CA ASP A 633 -4.26 29.67 1.45
C ASP A 633 -4.74 28.38 2.13
N LEU A 634 -3.84 27.67 2.82
CA LEU A 634 -4.24 26.44 3.53
C LEU A 634 -5.25 26.75 4.63
N ASN A 635 -5.05 27.86 5.35
CA ASN A 635 -6.01 28.29 6.37
C ASN A 635 -7.37 28.62 5.75
N SER A 636 -7.38 29.22 4.56
CA SER A 636 -8.63 29.54 3.88
C SER A 636 -9.38 28.30 3.42
N ARG A 637 -8.69 27.17 3.34
CA ARG A 637 -9.27 25.87 2.96
C ARG A 637 -9.67 25.04 4.17
N ARG A 638 -9.91 25.66 5.29
CA ARG A 638 -10.21 25.00 6.56
C ARG A 638 -9.07 24.09 7.03
N GLY A 639 -7.85 24.42 6.63
CA GLY A 639 -6.68 23.65 7.02
C GLY A 639 -6.22 23.99 8.42
N SER A 640 -5.60 23.02 9.07
CA SER A 640 -4.98 23.19 10.38
C SER A 640 -3.48 22.92 10.21
N ILE A 641 -2.67 23.95 10.44
CA ILE A 641 -1.21 23.83 10.27
C ILE A 641 -0.64 23.04 11.45
N ALA A 642 0.02 21.91 11.17
CA ALA A 642 0.59 21.06 12.18
C ALA A 642 2.04 21.43 12.49
N SER A 643 2.82 21.77 11.48
CA SER A 643 4.23 22.12 11.70
C SER A 643 4.78 22.92 10.52
N MET A 644 5.88 23.62 10.78
CA MET A 644 6.67 24.32 9.78
C MET A 644 8.12 24.02 10.07
N GLU A 645 8.85 23.54 9.08
CA GLU A 645 10.24 23.12 9.25
C GLU A 645 11.11 23.70 8.14
N ASP A 646 12.40 23.81 8.41
CA ASP A 646 13.40 24.10 7.39
C ASP A 646 14.04 22.78 6.94
N ALA A 647 14.15 22.61 5.64
CA ALA A 647 14.81 21.42 5.09
C ALA A 647 15.57 21.81 3.84
N ALA A 648 16.90 21.85 3.92
CA ALA A 648 17.77 22.10 2.77
C ALA A 648 17.42 23.39 2.01
N GLY A 649 17.09 24.45 2.74
CA GLY A 649 16.83 25.76 2.14
C GLY A 649 15.41 25.99 1.68
N VAL A 650 14.51 25.01 1.88
CA VAL A 650 13.10 25.21 1.61
C VAL A 650 12.31 25.11 2.91
N LYS A 651 11.13 25.70 2.91
CA LYS A 651 10.20 25.58 4.05
C LYS A 651 9.24 24.44 3.78
N VAL A 652 9.06 23.59 4.78
CA VAL A 652 8.14 22.45 4.71
C VAL A 652 6.97 22.74 5.64
N ILE A 653 5.79 22.85 5.07
CA ILE A 653 4.56 23.15 5.82
C ILE A 653 3.70 21.89 5.82
N ARG A 654 3.35 21.42 7.01
CA ARG A 654 2.48 20.26 7.17
C ARG A 654 1.15 20.69 7.75
N ALA A 655 0.08 20.21 7.16
CA ALA A 655 -1.26 20.59 7.56
C ALA A 655 -2.24 19.45 7.34
N THR A 656 -3.38 19.51 8.04
CA THR A 656 -4.51 18.65 7.74
C THR A 656 -5.59 19.52 7.11
N VAL A 657 -6.13 19.07 5.98
CA VAL A 657 -7.10 19.87 5.21
C VAL A 657 -8.21 18.94 4.73
N PRO A 658 -9.49 19.35 4.83
CA PRO A 658 -10.56 18.51 4.26
C PRO A 658 -10.39 18.34 2.75
N LEU A 659 -10.66 17.14 2.27
CA LEU A 659 -10.52 16.84 0.84
C LEU A 659 -11.37 17.77 -0.02
N SER A 660 -12.58 18.10 0.44
CA SER A 660 -13.48 18.97 -0.33
C SER A 660 -12.88 20.34 -0.63
N GLU A 661 -11.91 20.78 0.16
CA GLU A 661 -11.25 22.07 -0.02
C GLU A 661 -10.00 21.98 -0.89
N MET A 662 -9.59 20.78 -1.28
CA MET A 662 -8.32 20.60 -1.99
C MET A 662 -8.47 20.48 -3.51
N PHE A 663 -9.69 20.47 -4.03
CA PHE A 663 -9.87 20.41 -5.49
C PHE A 663 -9.28 21.66 -6.13
N GLY A 664 -8.49 21.45 -7.18
CA GLY A 664 -7.85 22.54 -7.89
C GLY A 664 -6.66 23.18 -7.16
N TYR A 665 -6.23 22.60 -6.05
CA TYR A 665 -5.15 23.17 -5.25
C TYR A 665 -3.85 23.36 -6.01
N ILE A 666 -3.49 22.39 -6.90
CA ILE A 666 -2.22 22.48 -7.62
C ILE A 666 -2.16 23.76 -8.47
N GLY A 667 -3.27 24.14 -9.10
CA GLY A 667 -3.33 25.36 -9.89
C GLY A 667 -3.14 26.61 -9.04
N ASP A 668 -3.83 26.65 -7.90
CA ASP A 668 -3.72 27.79 -7.00
C ASP A 668 -2.32 27.88 -6.41
N LEU A 669 -1.73 26.76 -6.04
CA LEU A 669 -0.37 26.74 -5.47
C LEU A 669 0.65 27.25 -6.49
N ARG A 670 0.53 26.80 -7.74
CA ARG A 670 1.43 27.27 -8.81
C ARG A 670 1.29 28.75 -9.07
N SER A 671 0.06 29.24 -9.08
CA SER A 671 -0.18 30.68 -9.25
C SER A 671 0.46 31.52 -8.14
N LYS A 672 0.28 31.09 -6.90
CA LYS A 672 0.77 31.86 -5.74
C LYS A 672 2.28 31.77 -5.55
N THR A 673 2.91 30.73 -6.07
CA THR A 673 4.34 30.49 -5.86
C THR A 673 5.15 30.55 -7.14
N GLN A 674 4.54 30.97 -8.24
CA GLN A 674 5.18 31.08 -9.55
C GLN A 674 5.80 29.72 -9.97
N GLY A 675 5.10 28.65 -9.65
CA GLY A 675 5.53 27.31 -10.02
C GLY A 675 6.65 26.72 -9.16
N ARG A 676 7.06 27.43 -8.10
CA ARG A 676 8.24 27.05 -7.33
C ARG A 676 7.95 26.13 -6.14
N ALA A 677 6.67 25.97 -5.77
CA ALA A 677 6.29 25.10 -4.67
C ALA A 677 5.74 23.78 -5.19
N VAL A 678 5.94 22.73 -4.40
CA VAL A 678 5.37 21.42 -4.69
C VAL A 678 4.61 20.95 -3.46
N TYR A 679 3.62 20.05 -3.65
CA TYR A 679 2.90 19.51 -2.53
C TYR A 679 2.65 18.01 -2.70
N SER A 680 2.41 17.36 -1.58
CA SER A 680 1.96 15.98 -1.57
C SER A 680 0.79 15.88 -0.58
N MET A 681 -0.04 14.87 -0.77
CA MET A 681 -1.26 14.74 -0.01
C MET A 681 -1.59 13.26 0.15
N THR A 682 -1.93 12.85 1.39
CA THR A 682 -2.37 11.49 1.67
C THR A 682 -3.61 11.53 2.54
N PHE A 683 -4.46 10.51 2.41
CA PHE A 683 -5.64 10.40 3.27
C PHE A 683 -5.22 10.19 4.72
N SER A 684 -5.81 10.96 5.63
CA SER A 684 -5.54 10.85 7.05
C SER A 684 -6.66 10.13 7.80
N SER A 685 -7.85 10.71 7.78
CA SER A 685 -8.95 10.20 8.59
C SER A 685 -10.26 10.86 8.17
N TYR A 686 -11.35 10.39 8.75
CA TYR A 686 -12.65 11.05 8.67
C TYR A 686 -12.83 11.91 9.91
N ALA A 687 -13.38 13.10 9.73
CA ALA A 687 -13.60 14.04 10.83
C ALA A 687 -14.97 14.70 10.70
N GLU A 688 -15.50 15.16 11.81
CA GLU A 688 -16.81 15.83 11.84
C GLU A 688 -16.78 17.11 11.03
N VAL A 689 -17.79 17.29 10.19
CA VAL A 689 -17.95 18.49 9.36
C VAL A 689 -18.47 19.63 10.24
N PRO A 690 -17.96 20.87 10.08
CA PRO A 690 -18.51 21.99 10.82
C PRO A 690 -20.01 22.18 10.57
N LYS A 691 -20.72 22.71 11.55
CA LYS A 691 -22.17 22.82 11.52
C LYS A 691 -22.69 23.51 10.26
N ALA A 692 -22.10 24.62 9.87
CA ALA A 692 -22.57 25.36 8.70
C ALA A 692 -22.39 24.55 7.41
N VAL A 693 -21.27 23.85 7.31
CA VAL A 693 -20.99 22.99 6.14
C VAL A 693 -21.94 21.80 6.14
N ALA A 694 -22.20 21.23 7.31
CA ALA A 694 -23.13 20.10 7.42
C ALA A 694 -24.53 20.50 6.96
N GLU A 695 -25.01 21.66 7.34
CA GLU A 695 -26.32 22.17 6.93
C GLU A 695 -26.39 22.30 5.40
N GLU A 696 -25.34 22.81 4.79
CA GLU A 696 -25.28 22.94 3.35
C GLU A 696 -25.33 21.58 2.65
N ILE A 697 -24.57 20.61 3.17
CA ILE A 697 -24.56 19.24 2.62
C ILE A 697 -25.98 18.63 2.73
N ILE A 698 -26.63 18.78 3.87
CA ILE A 698 -27.97 18.24 4.09
C ILE A 698 -28.97 18.87 3.12
N GLN A 699 -28.89 20.19 2.94
CA GLN A 699 -29.80 20.86 2.01
C GLN A 699 -29.62 20.38 0.59
N LYS A 700 -28.38 20.21 0.14
CA LYS A 700 -28.08 19.70 -1.20
C LYS A 700 -28.63 18.29 -1.39
N SER A 701 -28.54 17.46 -0.35
CA SER A 701 -29.02 16.08 -0.44
C SER A 701 -30.53 16.01 -0.58
N ARG A 702 -31.24 17.04 -0.13
CA ARG A 702 -32.71 17.15 -0.23
C ARG A 702 -33.16 17.84 -1.51
N GLY A 703 -32.22 18.29 -2.34
CA GLY A 703 -32.55 18.99 -3.59
C GLY A 703 -32.94 20.44 -3.39
N GLU A 704 -32.52 21.07 -2.28
CA GLU A 704 -32.84 22.45 -1.95
C GLU A 704 -31.72 23.41 -2.31
#